data_526150d9607a1fa145d39bef7d5cdcdc
#
_entry.id   526150d9607a1fa145d39bef7d5cdcdc
#
_cell.length_a   1.000
_cell.length_b   1.000
_cell.length_c   1.000
_cell.angle_alpha   90.00
_cell.angle_beta   90.00
_cell.angle_gamma   90.00
#
_symmetry.space_group_name_H-M   'P 1'
#
loop_
_entity.id
_entity.type
_entity.pdbx_description
1 polymer ?
#
loop_
_entity_poly.entity_id
_entity_poly.type
_entity_poly.pdbx_seq_one_letter_code
_entity_poly.pdbx_strand_id
1 'polypeptide(L)'
;MSRLQNRELVLGITPFEEPNAHLAAALARAGAVGVLDLGRNAGRARAALADVCRWWTGPFGVRVPAQCPLSPADLPEQVDAVVHGPGSQWPSAPGRRVFIEVVSVAQARAAVQAGAYGLIAKGAEAGGRVGTTTTFVLLQQLLADPQIDIPIWAAGGIGPHTAAAAVAGGAAGVVLDTQLALVTEADLPADVAAAIRAMDGAETAVIGGHRLYTRPDLPAVDPDTVAARLGARDLRALPIGQDGALTAPLAHRYVTAGGVVTAVRAAIIDQLPNAQRHTAGGGRPLVVQGPMTRVSDQAGFAAAVAEAGGLPFLALALSSGEQARLLLQQTAAQLGTRPWGVGILGFVPPEIRKAQLAAVHEVRPPYALIAGGRPAQAVPLEEAGIETFLHVPSPGLLDRFLAEGARRFVFEGRECGGHVGPRASFPLWEIQVQGLLEYDDAHGCAGQMQVLFAGGIHDERSAAMVATLAAPLVERGARIGVLMGTAYLFTQQAVTAGAIRPGFQQAALACDRTVLLETAPGHATRCADSPYVRTFSETQSRLVADGVPRDQMWAELERLNLGRLRIASKGLRRDGDALVAVDEQTQHENGMVMLGEAATLRSTITTIEALHNQVTEGATGFLAARVAELEVESTDNDCQAQSVQAQPLDVAIVGMAGVFPGAGDLPDYWANVLAGVDAVTEVPVDRWDPAVYCEPAKWGGFLPDIPFDALAYGIPPAALASIEPVQLLALEVAARALGDAGYAQRAFDRDRTSVIFGAEAGTDLANAYGFRSFYPAYHGTLPPELDAQLPKLTEDSFPGVLANVIAGRIANRLDLGGANYTVDAACASALAAIDLACKELRAGTSTMVLAGGADLHNSIHDY
;
A
#
# COMPACT_ATOMS: atom_id res chain seq x y z
N MET A 1 22.85 1.09 8.65
CA MET A 1 21.41 0.78 8.46
C MET A 1 21.14 0.85 6.98
N SER A 2 20.56 -0.19 6.38
CA SER A 2 20.19 -0.15 4.97
C SER A 2 19.26 1.02 4.69
N ARG A 3 19.22 1.54 3.43
CA ARG A 3 18.22 2.57 3.04
C ARG A 3 16.80 2.13 3.40
N LEU A 4 16.50 0.85 3.31
CA LEU A 4 15.20 0.27 3.65
C LEU A 4 14.86 0.34 5.15
N GLN A 5 15.87 0.51 6.02
CA GLN A 5 15.70 0.70 7.46
C GLN A 5 15.81 2.18 7.88
N ASN A 6 16.17 3.08 6.97
CA ASN A 6 16.26 4.50 7.24
C ASN A 6 14.86 5.08 7.52
N ARG A 7 14.75 5.96 8.52
CA ARG A 7 13.51 6.66 8.82
C ARG A 7 13.01 7.53 7.66
N GLU A 8 13.90 7.96 6.76
CA GLU A 8 13.57 8.75 5.57
C GLU A 8 12.86 7.94 4.48
N LEU A 9 12.80 6.61 4.57
CA LEU A 9 12.03 5.82 3.61
C LEU A 9 10.55 6.24 3.57
N VAL A 10 10.02 6.69 4.72
CA VAL A 10 8.66 7.22 4.81
C VAL A 10 8.68 8.56 5.52
N LEU A 11 8.23 9.60 4.84
CA LEU A 11 7.90 10.89 5.42
C LEU A 11 6.39 10.92 5.68
N GLY A 12 5.97 11.04 6.93
CA GLY A 12 4.55 11.18 7.29
C GLY A 12 4.24 12.63 7.64
N ILE A 13 3.44 13.32 6.84
CA ILE A 13 3.08 14.72 7.01
C ILE A 13 1.66 14.82 7.59
N THR A 14 1.45 15.66 8.61
CA THR A 14 0.11 15.92 9.11
C THR A 14 -0.74 16.61 8.03
N PRO A 15 -1.94 16.07 7.67
CA PRO A 15 -2.66 16.50 6.49
C PRO A 15 -3.34 17.85 6.62
N PHE A 16 -3.78 18.41 5.47
CA PHE A 16 -4.67 19.55 5.34
C PHE A 16 -4.13 20.89 5.83
N GLU A 17 -2.81 21.08 5.87
CA GLU A 17 -2.16 22.29 6.44
C GLU A 17 -2.65 22.60 7.88
N GLU A 18 -2.87 21.54 8.67
CA GLU A 18 -3.30 21.63 10.06
C GLU A 18 -2.27 20.98 10.99
N PRO A 19 -1.81 21.69 12.04
CA PRO A 19 -0.91 21.12 13.02
C PRO A 19 -1.60 20.01 13.84
N ASN A 20 -1.06 18.80 13.79
CA ASN A 20 -1.50 17.67 14.64
C ASN A 20 -0.28 17.03 15.31
N ALA A 21 -0.01 17.44 16.54
CA ALA A 21 1.15 16.99 17.30
C ALA A 21 1.10 15.49 17.61
N HIS A 22 -0.10 14.96 17.90
CA HIS A 22 -0.28 13.55 18.22
C HIS A 22 0.11 12.64 17.04
N LEU A 23 -0.37 12.99 15.85
CA LEU A 23 -0.05 12.27 14.62
C LEU A 23 1.45 12.38 14.29
N ALA A 24 2.04 13.58 14.34
CA ALA A 24 3.47 13.77 14.05
C ALA A 24 4.37 12.96 15.01
N ALA A 25 4.07 12.96 16.31
CA ALA A 25 4.79 12.17 17.30
C ALA A 25 4.60 10.66 17.10
N ALA A 26 3.39 10.20 16.71
CA ALA A 26 3.12 8.80 16.44
C ALA A 26 3.90 8.30 15.22
N LEU A 27 3.97 9.08 14.15
CA LEU A 27 4.78 8.80 12.96
C LEU A 27 6.27 8.69 13.26
N ALA A 28 6.79 9.62 14.08
CA ALA A 28 8.19 9.59 14.51
C ALA A 28 8.50 8.34 15.35
N ARG A 29 7.62 7.95 16.27
CA ARG A 29 7.73 6.71 17.05
C ARG A 29 7.66 5.45 16.18
N ALA A 30 6.90 5.49 15.10
CA ALA A 30 6.84 4.40 14.13
C ALA A 30 8.09 4.26 13.24
N GLY A 31 9.11 5.09 13.49
CA GLY A 31 10.36 5.06 12.72
C GLY A 31 10.29 5.78 11.38
N ALA A 32 9.26 6.56 11.10
CA ALA A 32 9.19 7.47 9.96
C ALA A 32 9.80 8.85 10.31
N VAL A 33 9.99 9.72 9.32
CA VAL A 33 10.14 11.15 9.60
C VAL A 33 8.73 11.70 9.85
N GLY A 34 8.35 11.85 11.12
CA GLY A 34 7.09 12.50 11.47
C GLY A 34 7.21 14.00 11.21
N VAL A 35 6.41 14.54 10.31
CA VAL A 35 6.45 15.93 9.86
C VAL A 35 5.19 16.66 10.33
N LEU A 36 5.36 17.62 11.20
CA LEU A 36 4.30 18.49 11.67
C LEU A 36 4.07 19.62 10.67
N ASP A 37 2.91 19.71 10.04
CA ASP A 37 2.54 20.88 9.27
C ASP A 37 2.29 22.06 10.24
N LEU A 38 2.98 23.17 10.02
CA LEU A 38 2.87 24.34 10.89
C LEU A 38 1.58 25.13 10.67
N GLY A 39 0.87 24.87 9.59
CA GLY A 39 -0.36 25.58 9.27
C GLY A 39 -0.18 27.08 9.16
N ARG A 40 -1.29 27.82 9.37
CA ARG A 40 -1.37 29.28 9.17
C ARG A 40 -1.62 30.06 10.45
N ASN A 41 -1.70 29.39 11.59
CA ASN A 41 -1.95 30.03 12.90
C ASN A 41 -0.75 29.87 13.82
N ALA A 42 -0.08 30.95 14.14
CA ALA A 42 1.13 30.95 14.95
C ALA A 42 0.93 30.34 16.36
N GLY A 43 -0.20 30.62 17.00
CA GLY A 43 -0.51 30.08 18.33
C GLY A 43 -0.67 28.56 18.31
N ARG A 44 -1.43 28.02 17.34
CA ARG A 44 -1.62 26.59 17.16
C ARG A 44 -0.31 25.89 16.79
N ALA A 45 0.48 26.50 15.90
CA ALA A 45 1.77 25.94 15.50
C ALA A 45 2.74 25.82 16.68
N ARG A 46 2.89 26.90 17.50
CA ARG A 46 3.75 26.85 18.69
C ARG A 46 3.26 25.86 19.75
N ALA A 47 1.96 25.78 20.00
CA ALA A 47 1.39 24.80 20.91
C ALA A 47 1.67 23.36 20.42
N ALA A 48 1.45 23.08 19.13
CA ALA A 48 1.71 21.76 18.55
C ALA A 48 3.20 21.40 18.58
N LEU A 49 4.12 22.34 18.29
CA LEU A 49 5.57 22.12 18.43
C LEU A 49 5.94 21.74 19.88
N ALA A 50 5.41 22.46 20.88
CA ALA A 50 5.64 22.15 22.29
C ALA A 50 5.09 20.79 22.68
N ASP A 51 3.93 20.40 22.15
CA ASP A 51 3.32 19.09 22.40
C ASP A 51 4.12 17.95 21.76
N VAL A 52 4.60 18.09 20.51
CA VAL A 52 5.50 17.09 19.91
C VAL A 52 6.74 16.90 20.76
N CYS A 53 7.41 18.00 21.19
CA CYS A 53 8.61 17.93 22.03
C CYS A 53 8.35 17.28 23.40
N ARG A 54 7.13 17.39 23.94
CA ARG A 54 6.73 16.71 25.18
C ARG A 54 6.53 15.21 24.98
N TRP A 55 6.01 14.79 23.85
CA TRP A 55 5.65 13.38 23.57
C TRP A 55 6.75 12.60 22.85
N TRP A 56 7.71 13.29 22.24
CA TRP A 56 8.80 12.71 21.48
C TRP A 56 10.10 13.49 21.70
N THR A 57 11.11 12.81 22.22
CA THR A 57 12.42 13.42 22.51
C THR A 57 13.42 13.35 21.36
N GLY A 58 13.14 12.49 20.36
CA GLY A 58 13.97 12.32 19.18
C GLY A 58 13.71 13.38 18.09
N PRO A 59 14.42 13.31 16.98
CA PRO A 59 14.30 14.25 15.88
C PRO A 59 13.00 14.06 15.10
N PHE A 60 12.40 15.17 14.62
CA PHE A 60 11.22 15.20 13.77
C PHE A 60 11.31 16.31 12.72
N GLY A 61 10.40 16.33 11.76
CA GLY A 61 10.31 17.32 10.70
C GLY A 61 9.18 18.32 10.91
N VAL A 62 9.27 19.45 10.19
CA VAL A 62 8.16 20.38 10.03
C VAL A 62 7.89 20.67 8.57
N ARG A 63 6.61 20.87 8.20
CA ARG A 63 6.22 21.40 6.90
C ARG A 63 5.80 22.86 7.02
N VAL A 64 6.34 23.66 6.12
CA VAL A 64 6.14 25.11 6.10
C VAL A 64 5.27 25.47 4.89
N PRO A 65 3.96 25.71 5.07
CA PRO A 65 3.08 26.18 4.00
C PRO A 65 3.48 27.59 3.51
N ALA A 66 2.96 28.00 2.34
CA ALA A 66 3.32 29.27 1.70
C ALA A 66 3.08 30.52 2.61
N GLN A 67 2.13 30.43 3.53
CA GLN A 67 1.77 31.52 4.44
C GLN A 67 2.05 31.16 5.91
N CYS A 68 3.18 30.47 6.18
CA CYS A 68 3.57 30.12 7.53
C CYS A 68 3.89 31.37 8.37
N PRO A 69 3.28 31.50 9.55
CA PRO A 69 3.49 32.69 10.40
C PRO A 69 4.70 32.58 11.32
N LEU A 70 5.44 31.46 11.32
CA LEU A 70 6.64 31.24 12.13
C LEU A 70 7.90 31.52 11.32
N SER A 71 9.03 31.64 12.01
CA SER A 71 10.36 31.82 11.46
C SER A 71 11.28 30.64 11.85
N PRO A 72 12.45 30.47 11.22
CA PRO A 72 13.42 29.42 11.62
C PRO A 72 13.83 29.47 13.08
N ALA A 73 13.82 30.66 13.70
CA ALA A 73 14.16 30.87 15.11
C ALA A 73 13.09 30.36 16.09
N ASP A 74 11.84 30.17 15.62
CA ASP A 74 10.76 29.59 16.41
C ASP A 74 10.82 28.07 16.52
N LEU A 75 11.69 27.40 15.75
CA LEU A 75 11.76 25.94 15.70
C LEU A 75 12.63 25.38 16.84
N PRO A 76 12.15 24.34 17.55
CA PRO A 76 12.94 23.59 18.52
C PRO A 76 14.19 22.94 17.91
N GLU A 77 15.19 22.62 18.74
CA GLU A 77 16.42 21.93 18.31
C GLU A 77 16.16 20.54 17.74
N GLN A 78 15.12 19.85 18.21
CA GLN A 78 14.70 18.51 17.72
C GLN A 78 14.21 18.53 16.26
N VAL A 79 13.88 19.69 15.69
CA VAL A 79 13.51 19.80 14.28
C VAL A 79 14.76 19.70 13.43
N ASP A 80 14.95 18.56 12.77
CA ASP A 80 16.10 18.26 11.90
C ASP A 80 15.77 18.26 10.40
N ALA A 81 14.49 18.27 10.04
CA ALA A 81 14.00 18.30 8.68
C ALA A 81 12.95 19.41 8.49
N VAL A 82 13.04 20.12 7.36
CA VAL A 82 12.08 21.15 6.97
C VAL A 82 11.56 20.85 5.58
N VAL A 83 10.25 20.72 5.41
CA VAL A 83 9.58 20.53 4.12
C VAL A 83 9.00 21.87 3.67
N HIS A 84 9.44 22.39 2.57
CA HIS A 84 8.87 23.60 1.96
C HIS A 84 7.73 23.21 1.04
N GLY A 85 6.53 23.69 1.34
CA GLY A 85 5.38 23.58 0.44
C GLY A 85 5.58 24.36 -0.86
N PRO A 86 4.85 24.04 -1.95
CA PRO A 86 5.02 24.73 -3.22
C PRO A 86 4.75 26.23 -3.11
N GLY A 87 5.72 27.04 -3.51
CA GLY A 87 5.65 28.51 -3.42
C GLY A 87 5.97 29.08 -2.04
N SER A 88 6.44 28.29 -1.09
CA SER A 88 6.99 28.79 0.17
C SER A 88 8.25 29.64 -0.10
N GLN A 89 8.29 30.84 0.48
CA GLN A 89 9.45 31.74 0.50
C GLN A 89 10.11 31.81 1.88
N TRP A 90 9.95 30.76 2.65
CA TRP A 90 10.45 30.70 4.00
C TRP A 90 11.98 30.75 4.01
N PRO A 91 12.61 31.49 4.96
CA PRO A 91 14.06 31.61 5.00
C PRO A 91 14.78 30.26 5.16
N SER A 92 16.02 30.20 4.69
CA SER A 92 16.87 29.03 4.92
C SER A 92 16.99 28.68 6.40
N ALA A 93 16.99 27.41 6.73
CA ALA A 93 17.12 26.88 8.09
C ALA A 93 18.50 26.18 8.23
N PRO A 94 19.58 26.91 8.53
CA PRO A 94 20.92 26.33 8.61
C PRO A 94 21.00 25.15 9.56
N GLY A 95 21.71 24.10 9.18
CA GLY A 95 21.91 22.89 9.97
C GLY A 95 20.75 21.90 9.92
N ARG A 96 19.69 22.16 9.13
CA ARG A 96 18.55 21.29 8.93
C ARG A 96 18.48 20.79 7.49
N ARG A 97 17.97 19.59 7.28
CA ARG A 97 17.72 19.02 5.95
C ARG A 97 16.49 19.69 5.35
N VAL A 98 16.63 20.26 4.17
CA VAL A 98 15.53 20.97 3.49
C VAL A 98 15.01 20.14 2.35
N PHE A 99 13.75 19.71 2.45
CA PHE A 99 13.01 19.04 1.37
C PHE A 99 12.11 20.07 0.69
N ILE A 100 11.99 20.00 -0.63
CA ILE A 100 11.16 20.93 -1.40
C ILE A 100 10.10 20.14 -2.18
N GLU A 101 8.82 20.45 -1.94
CA GLU A 101 7.73 19.93 -2.75
C GLU A 101 7.78 20.57 -4.14
N VAL A 102 7.84 19.74 -5.19
CA VAL A 102 7.92 20.17 -6.58
C VAL A 102 6.82 19.51 -7.41
N VAL A 103 6.24 20.27 -8.34
CA VAL A 103 5.15 19.83 -9.20
C VAL A 103 5.54 19.88 -10.69
N SER A 104 6.79 20.17 -11.00
CA SER A 104 7.33 20.18 -12.36
C SER A 104 8.86 20.05 -12.35
N VAL A 105 9.42 19.62 -13.48
CA VAL A 105 10.88 19.54 -13.71
C VAL A 105 11.56 20.89 -13.51
N ALA A 106 10.94 21.98 -13.98
CA ALA A 106 11.52 23.33 -13.83
C ALA A 106 11.66 23.73 -12.34
N GLN A 107 10.66 23.42 -11.50
CA GLN A 107 10.75 23.67 -10.07
C GLN A 107 11.80 22.77 -9.40
N ALA A 108 11.92 21.52 -9.83
CA ALA A 108 12.92 20.60 -9.31
C ALA A 108 14.35 21.09 -9.57
N ARG A 109 14.66 21.52 -10.80
CA ARG A 109 15.96 22.11 -11.15
C ARG A 109 16.26 23.36 -10.33
N ALA A 110 15.28 24.24 -10.14
CA ALA A 110 15.43 25.43 -9.30
C ALA A 110 15.69 25.07 -7.81
N ALA A 111 15.05 24.03 -7.31
CA ALA A 111 15.26 23.54 -5.95
C ALA A 111 16.66 22.93 -5.75
N VAL A 112 17.17 22.17 -6.72
CA VAL A 112 18.56 21.66 -6.72
C VAL A 112 19.55 22.83 -6.68
N GLN A 113 19.36 23.86 -7.54
CA GLN A 113 20.22 25.05 -7.58
C GLN A 113 20.17 25.84 -6.25
N ALA A 114 19.04 25.80 -5.54
CA ALA A 114 18.90 26.42 -4.23
C ALA A 114 19.51 25.59 -3.07
N GLY A 115 20.11 24.43 -3.36
CA GLY A 115 20.77 23.58 -2.39
C GLY A 115 19.80 22.75 -1.53
N ALA A 116 18.69 22.30 -2.09
CA ALA A 116 17.79 21.39 -1.41
C ALA A 116 18.52 20.07 -1.07
N TYR A 117 18.19 19.49 0.10
CA TYR A 117 18.64 18.16 0.49
C TYR A 117 17.94 17.08 -0.35
N GLY A 118 16.66 17.27 -0.62
CA GLY A 118 15.88 16.34 -1.42
C GLY A 118 14.60 16.96 -1.97
N LEU A 119 13.99 16.28 -2.93
CA LEU A 119 12.77 16.71 -3.59
C LEU A 119 11.60 15.81 -3.21
N ILE A 120 10.42 16.41 -3.08
CA ILE A 120 9.17 15.67 -2.99
C ILE A 120 8.41 15.87 -4.30
N ALA A 121 8.38 14.84 -5.12
CA ALA A 121 7.66 14.80 -6.40
C ALA A 121 6.16 14.69 -6.12
N LYS A 122 5.46 15.82 -6.14
CA LYS A 122 4.05 15.91 -5.80
C LYS A 122 3.19 15.90 -7.07
N GLY A 123 2.52 14.76 -7.30
CA GLY A 123 1.68 14.56 -8.48
C GLY A 123 0.37 15.31 -8.46
N ALA A 124 -0.26 15.38 -9.64
CA ALA A 124 -1.54 16.07 -9.84
C ALA A 124 -2.70 15.45 -9.04
N GLU A 125 -2.60 14.21 -8.64
CA GLU A 125 -3.58 13.50 -7.80
C GLU A 125 -3.46 13.77 -6.30
N ALA A 126 -2.35 14.36 -5.83
CA ALA A 126 -2.18 14.74 -4.42
C ALA A 126 -3.09 15.91 -4.02
N GLY A 127 -3.32 16.09 -2.72
CA GLY A 127 -4.11 17.19 -2.18
C GLY A 127 -3.36 18.53 -2.14
N GLY A 128 -4.08 19.66 -2.12
CA GLY A 128 -3.53 21.01 -2.07
C GLY A 128 -2.91 21.46 -3.38
N ARG A 129 -1.87 22.29 -3.32
CA ARG A 129 -1.24 22.83 -4.53
C ARG A 129 -0.58 21.72 -5.35
N VAL A 130 -0.94 21.66 -6.64
CA VAL A 130 -0.50 20.62 -7.56
C VAL A 130 -0.14 21.20 -8.94
N GLY A 131 0.58 20.41 -9.74
CA GLY A 131 0.79 20.62 -11.17
C GLY A 131 -0.24 19.92 -12.04
N THR A 132 0.16 19.62 -13.27
CA THR A 132 -0.67 18.92 -14.26
C THR A 132 -0.28 17.46 -14.46
N THR A 133 0.94 17.08 -14.04
CA THR A 133 1.54 15.76 -14.26
C THR A 133 1.29 14.87 -13.03
N THR A 134 0.94 13.62 -13.25
CA THR A 134 0.69 12.65 -12.16
C THR A 134 2.00 12.19 -11.51
N THR A 135 1.93 11.66 -10.29
CA THR A 135 3.10 11.18 -9.53
C THR A 135 3.90 10.16 -10.33
N PHE A 136 3.19 9.19 -10.97
CA PHE A 136 3.84 8.15 -11.76
C PHE A 136 4.69 8.71 -12.91
N VAL A 137 4.20 9.74 -13.59
CA VAL A 137 4.92 10.36 -14.71
C VAL A 137 5.94 11.39 -14.22
N LEU A 138 5.58 12.24 -13.25
CA LEU A 138 6.48 13.25 -12.69
C LEU A 138 7.75 12.62 -12.11
N LEU A 139 7.59 11.52 -11.36
CA LEU A 139 8.72 10.78 -10.80
C LEU A 139 9.67 10.29 -11.90
N GLN A 140 9.13 9.73 -12.99
CA GLN A 140 9.95 9.31 -14.15
C GLN A 140 10.68 10.48 -14.81
N GLN A 141 10.00 11.63 -14.99
CA GLN A 141 10.62 12.84 -15.56
C GLN A 141 11.78 13.34 -14.70
N LEU A 142 11.60 13.39 -13.38
CA LEU A 142 12.63 13.88 -12.47
C LEU A 142 13.81 12.92 -12.38
N LEU A 143 13.57 11.62 -12.33
CA LEU A 143 14.61 10.59 -12.26
C LEU A 143 15.39 10.40 -13.58
N ALA A 144 14.83 10.84 -14.69
CA ALA A 144 15.50 10.83 -15.99
C ALA A 144 16.31 12.11 -16.28
N ASP A 145 16.16 13.15 -15.48
CA ASP A 145 16.81 14.44 -15.69
C ASP A 145 18.22 14.45 -15.09
N PRO A 146 19.28 14.56 -15.92
CA PRO A 146 20.66 14.55 -15.43
C PRO A 146 21.05 15.78 -14.59
N GLN A 147 20.22 16.83 -14.54
CA GLN A 147 20.43 18.00 -13.69
C GLN A 147 19.82 17.82 -12.28
N ILE A 148 19.20 16.68 -12.02
CA ILE A 148 18.59 16.35 -10.72
C ILE A 148 19.31 15.12 -10.15
N ASP A 149 20.31 15.38 -9.32
CA ASP A 149 21.21 14.40 -8.72
C ASP A 149 20.99 14.19 -7.22
N ILE A 150 19.92 14.77 -6.66
CA ILE A 150 19.55 14.64 -5.25
C ILE A 150 18.38 13.67 -5.06
N PRO A 151 18.21 13.07 -3.85
CA PRO A 151 17.15 12.11 -3.59
C PRO A 151 15.74 12.66 -3.81
N ILE A 152 14.82 11.81 -4.29
CA ILE A 152 13.45 12.17 -4.62
C ILE A 152 12.47 11.27 -3.86
N TRP A 153 11.47 11.85 -3.21
CA TRP A 153 10.35 11.18 -2.57
C TRP A 153 9.08 11.35 -3.39
N ALA A 154 8.31 10.28 -3.55
CA ALA A 154 7.05 10.31 -4.29
C ALA A 154 5.88 10.70 -3.36
N ALA A 155 5.01 11.62 -3.82
CA ALA A 155 3.84 12.10 -3.09
C ALA A 155 2.60 12.17 -4.00
N GLY A 156 1.50 11.53 -3.57
CA GLY A 156 0.23 11.43 -4.31
C GLY A 156 -0.05 9.99 -4.76
N GLY A 157 -1.20 9.47 -4.37
CA GLY A 157 -1.61 8.11 -4.68
C GLY A 157 -0.79 7.01 -4.01
N ILE A 158 -0.14 7.31 -2.90
CA ILE A 158 0.76 6.38 -2.20
C ILE A 158 -0.03 5.51 -1.21
N GLY A 159 0.03 4.21 -1.46
CA GLY A 159 -0.33 3.14 -0.55
C GLY A 159 0.79 2.10 -0.50
N PRO A 160 0.61 0.93 0.12
CA PRO A 160 1.65 -0.09 0.22
C PRO A 160 2.23 -0.53 -1.13
N HIS A 161 1.38 -0.84 -2.12
CA HIS A 161 1.81 -1.34 -3.41
C HIS A 161 2.48 -0.26 -4.28
N THR A 162 1.91 0.94 -4.31
CA THR A 162 2.47 2.07 -5.05
C THR A 162 3.73 2.64 -4.40
N ALA A 163 3.90 2.53 -3.09
CA ALA A 163 5.14 2.84 -2.40
C ALA A 163 6.28 1.91 -2.86
N ALA A 164 6.01 0.61 -2.90
CA ALA A 164 6.97 -0.35 -3.43
C ALA A 164 7.34 -0.05 -4.89
N ALA A 165 6.35 0.26 -5.72
CA ALA A 165 6.55 0.67 -7.12
C ALA A 165 7.41 1.94 -7.24
N ALA A 166 7.12 2.98 -6.45
CA ALA A 166 7.90 4.23 -6.50
C ALA A 166 9.38 4.01 -6.15
N VAL A 167 9.65 3.22 -5.10
CA VAL A 167 11.02 2.87 -4.69
C VAL A 167 11.70 1.98 -5.74
N ALA A 168 10.97 1.03 -6.32
CA ALA A 168 11.47 0.23 -7.44
C ALA A 168 11.84 1.11 -8.63
N GLY A 169 11.07 2.15 -8.93
CA GLY A 169 11.34 3.13 -9.98
C GLY A 169 12.54 4.04 -9.71
N GLY A 170 13.10 4.08 -8.49
CA GLY A 170 14.26 4.88 -8.13
C GLY A 170 13.99 5.97 -7.09
N ALA A 171 12.76 6.09 -6.56
CA ALA A 171 12.52 7.00 -5.45
C ALA A 171 13.35 6.62 -4.22
N ALA A 172 13.82 7.62 -3.47
CA ALA A 172 14.49 7.44 -2.18
C ALA A 172 13.52 7.02 -1.07
N GLY A 173 12.24 7.32 -1.24
CA GLY A 173 11.16 6.98 -0.33
C GLY A 173 9.85 7.59 -0.79
N VAL A 174 8.88 7.63 0.13
CA VAL A 174 7.52 8.08 -0.14
C VAL A 174 6.99 9.04 0.92
N VAL A 175 5.97 9.80 0.57
CA VAL A 175 5.28 10.72 1.47
C VAL A 175 3.85 10.24 1.70
N LEU A 176 3.45 10.15 2.95
CA LEU A 176 2.07 9.93 3.39
C LEU A 176 1.54 11.22 4.01
N ASP A 177 0.41 11.69 3.56
CA ASP A 177 -0.29 12.87 4.10
C ASP A 177 -1.80 12.60 4.24
N THR A 178 -2.57 12.77 3.20
CA THR A 178 -4.03 12.52 3.17
C THR A 178 -4.38 11.11 3.66
N GLN A 179 -3.58 10.10 3.34
CA GLN A 179 -3.78 8.70 3.72
C GLN A 179 -3.85 8.49 5.23
N LEU A 180 -3.30 9.42 6.00
CA LEU A 180 -3.26 9.40 7.46
C LEU A 180 -4.46 10.09 8.11
N ALA A 181 -5.41 10.61 7.32
CA ALA A 181 -6.47 11.49 7.84
C ALA A 181 -7.51 10.77 8.71
N LEU A 182 -7.66 9.45 8.62
CA LEU A 182 -8.64 8.67 9.40
C LEU A 182 -8.03 7.67 10.38
N VAL A 183 -6.70 7.68 10.56
CA VAL A 183 -6.07 6.85 11.61
C VAL A 183 -6.42 7.36 13.02
N THR A 184 -6.23 6.53 14.03
CA THR A 184 -6.63 6.83 15.42
C THR A 184 -6.03 8.13 15.96
N GLU A 185 -4.83 8.49 15.52
CA GLU A 185 -4.12 9.70 15.95
C GLU A 185 -4.56 10.97 15.20
N ALA A 186 -5.40 10.84 14.18
CA ALA A 186 -5.95 11.97 13.44
C ALA A 186 -7.11 12.62 14.22
N ASP A 187 -7.18 13.94 14.17
CA ASP A 187 -8.25 14.73 14.79
C ASP A 187 -8.94 15.55 13.69
N LEU A 188 -10.12 15.10 13.27
CA LEU A 188 -10.91 15.74 12.21
C LEU A 188 -12.34 16.02 12.67
N PRO A 189 -12.98 17.07 12.15
CA PRO A 189 -14.42 17.27 12.27
C PRO A 189 -15.19 16.07 11.73
N ALA A 190 -16.29 15.72 12.39
CA ALA A 190 -17.05 14.50 12.06
C ALA A 190 -17.61 14.49 10.63
N ASP A 191 -18.03 15.63 10.11
CA ASP A 191 -18.50 15.82 8.74
C ASP A 191 -17.39 15.65 7.70
N VAL A 192 -16.18 16.15 7.98
CA VAL A 192 -15.00 15.97 7.15
C VAL A 192 -14.59 14.49 7.13
N ALA A 193 -14.52 13.85 8.30
CA ALA A 193 -14.20 12.44 8.39
C ALA A 193 -15.24 11.55 7.66
N ALA A 194 -16.52 11.89 7.73
CA ALA A 194 -17.58 11.21 6.99
C ALA A 194 -17.45 11.38 5.48
N ALA A 195 -17.12 12.60 5.03
CA ALA A 195 -16.88 12.89 3.61
C ALA A 195 -15.69 12.07 3.07
N ILE A 196 -14.58 12.02 3.79
CA ILE A 196 -13.38 11.26 3.40
C ILE A 196 -13.67 9.75 3.35
N ARG A 197 -14.44 9.21 4.32
CA ARG A 197 -14.83 7.79 4.30
C ARG A 197 -15.64 7.37 3.08
N ALA A 198 -16.36 8.31 2.48
CA ALA A 198 -17.20 8.05 1.31
C ALA A 198 -16.47 8.26 -0.04
N MET A 199 -15.20 8.67 -0.03
CA MET A 199 -14.46 8.96 -1.25
C MET A 199 -14.09 7.70 -2.03
N ASP A 200 -14.23 7.79 -3.35
CA ASP A 200 -13.73 6.81 -4.32
C ASP A 200 -12.62 7.37 -5.25
N GLY A 201 -12.19 8.62 -5.00
CA GLY A 201 -11.14 9.34 -5.73
C GLY A 201 -11.65 10.20 -6.89
N ALA A 202 -12.95 10.16 -7.22
CA ALA A 202 -13.54 11.02 -8.23
C ALA A 202 -13.98 12.39 -7.69
N GLU A 203 -14.16 12.51 -6.37
CA GLU A 203 -14.70 13.69 -5.69
C GLU A 203 -13.64 14.79 -5.49
N THR A 204 -12.77 14.98 -6.46
CA THR A 204 -11.76 16.05 -6.40
C THR A 204 -11.65 16.83 -7.70
N ALA A 205 -11.41 18.13 -7.60
CA ALA A 205 -11.13 18.99 -8.75
C ALA A 205 -9.97 19.94 -8.47
N VAL A 206 -9.29 20.39 -9.53
CA VAL A 206 -8.23 21.42 -9.42
C VAL A 206 -8.86 22.78 -9.62
N ILE A 207 -8.81 23.62 -8.58
CA ILE A 207 -9.39 24.97 -8.55
C ILE A 207 -8.28 25.94 -8.10
N GLY A 208 -7.99 26.96 -8.88
CA GLY A 208 -6.91 27.93 -8.58
C GLY A 208 -5.52 27.25 -8.37
N GLY A 209 -5.24 26.13 -9.08
CA GLY A 209 -4.01 25.36 -8.94
C GLY A 209 -3.94 24.49 -7.66
N HIS A 210 -5.06 24.31 -6.97
CA HIS A 210 -5.16 23.44 -5.79
C HIS A 210 -6.17 22.32 -6.03
N ARG A 211 -5.81 21.09 -5.74
CA ARG A 211 -6.75 19.97 -5.73
C ARG A 211 -7.49 19.95 -4.42
N LEU A 212 -8.81 20.00 -4.52
CA LEU A 212 -9.73 20.12 -3.41
C LEU A 212 -10.83 19.09 -3.51
N TYR A 213 -11.46 18.78 -2.37
CA TYR A 213 -12.71 18.03 -2.32
C TYR A 213 -13.82 18.78 -3.03
N THR A 214 -14.62 18.06 -3.81
CA THR A 214 -15.79 18.63 -4.52
C THR A 214 -16.92 17.64 -4.59
N ARG A 215 -18.13 18.16 -4.53
CA ARG A 215 -19.38 17.40 -4.75
C ARG A 215 -20.37 18.29 -5.49
N PRO A 216 -21.32 17.70 -6.23
CA PRO A 216 -22.33 18.46 -6.99
C PRO A 216 -23.18 19.38 -6.12
N ASP A 217 -23.41 19.03 -4.85
CA ASP A 217 -24.20 19.80 -3.87
C ASP A 217 -23.41 20.89 -3.14
N LEU A 218 -22.07 20.89 -3.27
CA LEU A 218 -21.24 21.91 -2.66
C LEU A 218 -21.08 23.12 -3.59
N PRO A 219 -21.26 24.36 -3.08
CA PRO A 219 -21.00 25.58 -3.87
C PRO A 219 -19.55 25.62 -4.33
N ALA A 220 -19.32 26.07 -5.56
CA ALA A 220 -17.97 26.29 -6.08
C ALA A 220 -17.19 27.29 -5.22
N VAL A 221 -15.90 27.03 -5.01
CA VAL A 221 -14.99 27.96 -4.35
C VAL A 221 -14.41 28.90 -5.40
N ASP A 222 -14.30 30.17 -5.05
CA ASP A 222 -13.64 31.15 -5.90
C ASP A 222 -12.14 30.84 -5.99
N PRO A 223 -11.61 30.64 -7.23
CA PRO A 223 -10.21 30.31 -7.44
C PRO A 223 -9.21 31.27 -6.81
N ASP A 224 -9.55 32.56 -6.74
CA ASP A 224 -8.66 33.59 -6.21
C ASP A 224 -8.59 33.59 -4.67
N THR A 225 -9.57 32.99 -3.99
CA THR A 225 -9.65 32.91 -2.53
C THR A 225 -9.25 31.55 -1.95
N VAL A 226 -9.10 30.54 -2.79
CA VAL A 226 -8.78 29.16 -2.36
C VAL A 226 -7.59 29.12 -1.41
N ALA A 227 -6.47 29.71 -1.81
CA ALA A 227 -5.23 29.66 -1.07
C ALA A 227 -5.35 30.22 0.38
N ALA A 228 -6.27 31.14 0.62
CA ALA A 228 -6.49 31.71 1.96
C ALA A 228 -7.42 30.87 2.85
N ARG A 229 -8.16 29.91 2.26
CA ARG A 229 -9.21 29.12 2.91
C ARG A 229 -8.88 27.67 3.16
N LEU A 230 -7.71 27.20 2.68
CA LEU A 230 -7.31 25.79 2.81
C LEU A 230 -7.32 25.34 4.28
N GLY A 231 -7.77 24.11 4.50
CA GLY A 231 -7.80 23.49 5.83
C GLY A 231 -8.91 22.44 5.97
N ALA A 232 -8.95 21.76 7.11
CA ALA A 232 -9.93 20.71 7.41
C ALA A 232 -11.28 21.23 7.96
N ARG A 233 -11.48 22.53 8.06
CA ARG A 233 -12.70 23.12 8.68
C ARG A 233 -13.77 23.50 7.69
N ASP A 234 -13.46 23.52 6.41
CA ASP A 234 -14.40 23.84 5.33
C ASP A 234 -14.22 22.80 4.22
N LEU A 235 -15.20 21.92 4.05
CA LEU A 235 -15.18 20.90 3.00
C LEU A 235 -14.91 21.46 1.61
N ARG A 236 -15.35 22.72 1.33
CA ARG A 236 -15.12 23.37 0.03
C ARG A 236 -13.68 23.75 -0.22
N ALA A 237 -12.89 23.89 0.83
CA ALA A 237 -11.47 24.24 0.77
C ALA A 237 -10.58 23.14 1.38
N LEU A 238 -11.10 21.91 1.53
CA LEU A 238 -10.37 20.76 2.02
C LEU A 238 -9.32 20.33 0.97
N PRO A 239 -8.02 20.48 1.26
CA PRO A 239 -6.95 20.18 0.31
C PRO A 239 -6.67 18.67 0.26
N ILE A 240 -7.59 17.91 -0.32
CA ILE A 240 -7.52 16.46 -0.43
C ILE A 240 -7.36 16.02 -1.89
N GLY A 241 -6.55 14.99 -2.10
CA GLY A 241 -6.29 14.38 -3.38
C GLY A 241 -7.19 13.19 -3.71
N GLN A 242 -6.94 12.58 -4.86
CA GLN A 242 -7.56 11.31 -5.23
C GLN A 242 -7.15 10.18 -4.26
N ASP A 243 -6.00 10.32 -3.63
CA ASP A 243 -5.50 9.46 -2.56
C ASP A 243 -6.36 9.50 -1.28
N GLY A 244 -7.31 10.44 -1.18
CA GLY A 244 -8.37 10.39 -0.18
C GLY A 244 -9.17 9.07 -0.20
N ALA A 245 -9.30 8.43 -1.36
CA ALA A 245 -9.93 7.12 -1.49
C ALA A 245 -9.14 5.98 -0.81
N LEU A 246 -7.85 6.15 -0.55
CA LEU A 246 -7.01 5.19 0.16
C LEU A 246 -7.18 5.28 1.69
N THR A 247 -7.66 6.41 2.19
CA THR A 247 -7.67 6.75 3.61
C THR A 247 -8.53 5.79 4.44
N ALA A 248 -9.76 5.54 4.01
CA ALA A 248 -10.68 4.66 4.74
C ALA A 248 -10.23 3.19 4.73
N PRO A 249 -9.83 2.57 3.60
CA PRO A 249 -9.27 1.24 3.58
C PRO A 249 -8.02 1.09 4.45
N LEU A 250 -7.08 2.04 4.39
CA LEU A 250 -5.87 2.00 5.21
C LEU A 250 -6.16 2.13 6.70
N ALA A 251 -7.03 3.07 7.10
CA ALA A 251 -7.43 3.22 8.49
C ALA A 251 -8.21 2.02 9.02
N HIS A 252 -9.05 1.38 8.21
CA HIS A 252 -9.75 0.17 8.59
C HIS A 252 -8.80 -1.01 8.80
N ARG A 253 -7.80 -1.17 7.92
CA ARG A 253 -6.89 -2.32 7.95
C ARG A 253 -5.76 -2.17 8.97
N TYR A 254 -5.21 -0.97 9.12
CA TYR A 254 -3.98 -0.73 9.91
C TYR A 254 -4.22 0.12 11.16
N VAL A 255 -5.39 0.72 11.32
CA VAL A 255 -5.92 1.42 12.49
C VAL A 255 -5.12 2.66 12.89
N THR A 256 -3.80 2.54 13.06
CA THR A 256 -2.90 3.59 13.57
C THR A 256 -1.92 4.10 12.50
N ALA A 257 -1.37 5.28 12.71
CA ALA A 257 -0.30 5.82 11.87
C ALA A 257 0.91 4.88 11.81
N GLY A 258 1.25 4.27 12.94
CA GLY A 258 2.32 3.26 13.02
C GLY A 258 2.02 2.02 12.19
N GLY A 259 0.78 1.55 12.19
CA GLY A 259 0.34 0.42 11.37
C GLY A 259 0.48 0.71 9.87
N VAL A 260 0.08 1.89 9.42
CA VAL A 260 0.23 2.32 8.01
C VAL A 260 1.71 2.41 7.60
N VAL A 261 2.55 3.03 8.43
CA VAL A 261 4.01 3.12 8.18
C VAL A 261 4.64 1.74 8.08
N THR A 262 4.30 0.83 8.98
CA THR A 262 4.80 -0.56 8.97
C THR A 262 4.38 -1.29 7.71
N ALA A 263 3.11 -1.16 7.29
CA ALA A 263 2.59 -1.80 6.07
C ALA A 263 3.29 -1.30 4.80
N VAL A 264 3.50 0.01 4.69
CA VAL A 264 4.22 0.62 3.56
C VAL A 264 5.67 0.13 3.52
N ARG A 265 6.36 0.08 4.66
CA ARG A 265 7.74 -0.44 4.74
C ARG A 265 7.82 -1.91 4.37
N ALA A 266 6.92 -2.74 4.93
CA ALA A 266 6.86 -4.16 4.62
C ALA A 266 6.66 -4.39 3.12
N ALA A 267 5.72 -3.67 2.49
CA ALA A 267 5.48 -3.78 1.06
C ALA A 267 6.73 -3.43 0.23
N ILE A 268 7.47 -2.38 0.57
CA ILE A 268 8.71 -2.02 -0.11
C ILE A 268 9.76 -3.13 0.03
N ILE A 269 9.93 -3.66 1.23
CA ILE A 269 10.93 -4.70 1.54
C ILE A 269 10.60 -6.02 0.85
N ASP A 270 9.33 -6.40 0.79
CA ASP A 270 8.90 -7.71 0.30
C ASP A 270 8.67 -7.72 -1.21
N GLN A 271 7.94 -6.71 -1.74
CA GLN A 271 7.47 -6.76 -3.12
C GLN A 271 8.60 -6.52 -4.15
N LEU A 272 9.59 -5.70 -3.83
CA LEU A 272 10.67 -5.38 -4.76
C LEU A 272 11.58 -6.60 -5.03
N PRO A 273 12.09 -7.34 -4.02
CA PRO A 273 12.83 -8.57 -4.28
C PRO A 273 11.95 -9.67 -4.90
N ASN A 274 10.66 -9.72 -4.57
CA ASN A 274 9.72 -10.68 -5.14
C ASN A 274 9.52 -10.44 -6.64
N ALA A 275 9.32 -9.19 -7.05
CA ALA A 275 9.23 -8.80 -8.45
C ALA A 275 10.51 -9.16 -9.22
N GLN A 276 11.67 -8.88 -8.64
CA GLN A 276 12.97 -9.21 -9.23
C GLN A 276 13.13 -10.73 -9.41
N ARG A 277 12.83 -11.54 -8.40
CA ARG A 277 12.90 -13.00 -8.49
C ARG A 277 11.95 -13.56 -9.53
N HIS A 278 10.72 -13.04 -9.60
CA HIS A 278 9.72 -13.49 -10.55
C HIS A 278 10.12 -13.18 -11.99
N THR A 279 10.54 -11.95 -12.28
CA THR A 279 10.97 -11.53 -13.63
C THR A 279 12.23 -12.26 -14.06
N ALA A 280 13.19 -12.50 -13.17
CA ALA A 280 14.41 -13.27 -13.41
C ALA A 280 14.11 -14.76 -13.66
N GLY A 281 13.08 -15.33 -13.03
CA GLY A 281 12.61 -16.70 -13.22
C GLY A 281 11.84 -16.96 -14.54
N GLY A 282 11.76 -15.95 -15.43
CA GLY A 282 11.10 -16.05 -16.74
C GLY A 282 9.62 -15.62 -16.73
N GLY A 283 9.11 -15.15 -15.60
CA GLY A 283 7.77 -14.58 -15.46
C GLY A 283 7.68 -13.18 -16.07
N ARG A 284 7.89 -13.07 -17.39
CA ARG A 284 7.84 -11.79 -18.09
C ARG A 284 6.39 -11.29 -18.20
N PRO A 285 6.14 -9.99 -18.02
CA PRO A 285 4.81 -9.43 -18.24
C PRO A 285 4.41 -9.55 -19.70
N LEU A 286 3.11 -9.78 -19.94
CA LEU A 286 2.56 -9.76 -21.30
C LEU A 286 2.65 -8.34 -21.85
N VAL A 287 3.31 -8.17 -23.00
CA VAL A 287 3.40 -6.86 -23.68
C VAL A 287 2.24 -6.73 -24.65
N VAL A 288 1.39 -5.74 -24.41
CA VAL A 288 0.16 -5.52 -25.19
C VAL A 288 0.19 -4.15 -25.86
N GLN A 289 -0.05 -4.13 -27.17
CA GLN A 289 -0.36 -2.90 -27.88
C GLN A 289 -1.88 -2.67 -27.83
N GLY A 290 -2.28 -1.61 -27.12
CA GLY A 290 -3.69 -1.27 -26.90
C GLY A 290 -4.43 -0.83 -28.17
N PRO A 291 -5.76 -1.01 -28.24
CA PRO A 291 -6.57 -0.60 -29.39
C PRO A 291 -6.67 0.93 -29.47
N MET A 292 -5.86 1.53 -30.33
CA MET A 292 -5.83 2.98 -30.56
C MET A 292 -6.69 3.36 -31.79
N THR A 293 -7.77 4.07 -31.56
CA THR A 293 -8.66 4.56 -32.63
C THR A 293 -7.88 5.31 -33.71
N ARG A 294 -8.06 4.93 -35.00
CA ARG A 294 -7.37 5.52 -36.15
C ARG A 294 -5.84 5.41 -36.14
N VAL A 295 -5.29 4.52 -35.33
CA VAL A 295 -3.86 4.22 -35.28
C VAL A 295 -3.67 2.71 -35.48
N SER A 296 -4.21 1.88 -34.59
CA SER A 296 -4.13 0.42 -34.70
C SER A 296 -5.27 -0.17 -35.57
N ASP A 297 -5.45 0.41 -36.74
CA ASP A 297 -6.42 0.00 -37.76
C ASP A 297 -5.75 -0.53 -39.05
N GLN A 298 -4.52 -1.06 -38.92
CA GLN A 298 -3.72 -1.60 -40.02
C GLN A 298 -3.20 -2.99 -39.68
N ALA A 299 -3.48 -3.99 -40.54
CA ALA A 299 -3.00 -5.36 -40.32
C ALA A 299 -1.47 -5.45 -40.31
N GLY A 300 -0.76 -4.63 -41.15
CA GLY A 300 0.70 -4.58 -41.15
C GLY A 300 1.31 -4.06 -39.86
N PHE A 301 0.64 -3.14 -39.16
CA PHE A 301 1.11 -2.70 -37.86
C PHE A 301 0.91 -3.76 -36.78
N ALA A 302 -0.25 -4.45 -36.79
CA ALA A 302 -0.49 -5.59 -35.90
C ALA A 302 0.53 -6.72 -36.15
N ALA A 303 0.88 -6.99 -37.40
CA ALA A 303 1.90 -7.97 -37.75
C ALA A 303 3.27 -7.60 -37.17
N ALA A 304 3.71 -6.34 -37.30
CA ALA A 304 4.98 -5.88 -36.75
C ALA A 304 5.04 -6.00 -35.21
N VAL A 305 3.93 -5.75 -34.50
CA VAL A 305 3.83 -5.96 -33.04
C VAL A 305 3.94 -7.44 -32.67
N ALA A 306 3.22 -8.30 -33.39
CA ALA A 306 3.23 -9.74 -33.15
C ALA A 306 4.58 -10.40 -33.51
N GLU A 307 5.28 -9.90 -34.53
CA GLU A 307 6.62 -10.36 -34.92
C GLU A 307 7.66 -10.06 -33.83
N ALA A 308 7.50 -8.95 -33.15
CA ALA A 308 8.32 -8.57 -31.98
C ALA A 308 7.84 -9.22 -30.65
N GLY A 309 6.95 -10.23 -30.71
CA GLY A 309 6.52 -10.99 -29.53
C GLY A 309 5.44 -10.33 -28.68
N GLY A 310 4.86 -9.20 -29.10
CA GLY A 310 3.76 -8.55 -28.38
C GLY A 310 2.39 -9.04 -28.84
N LEU A 311 1.36 -8.71 -28.05
CA LEU A 311 -0.04 -8.96 -28.36
C LEU A 311 -0.70 -7.69 -28.93
N PRO A 312 -0.90 -7.60 -30.29
CA PRO A 312 -1.56 -6.45 -30.87
C PRO A 312 -3.08 -6.50 -30.72
N PHE A 313 -3.70 -5.32 -30.49
CA PHE A 313 -5.15 -5.16 -30.59
C PHE A 313 -5.50 -4.17 -31.70
N LEU A 314 -6.33 -4.63 -32.63
CA LEU A 314 -6.92 -3.76 -33.65
C LEU A 314 -8.06 -2.94 -33.07
N ALA A 315 -8.17 -1.68 -33.44
CA ALA A 315 -9.27 -0.80 -33.04
C ALA A 315 -10.37 -0.78 -34.09
N LEU A 316 -11.54 -1.35 -33.80
CA LEU A 316 -12.71 -1.27 -34.70
C LEU A 316 -13.36 0.12 -34.65
N ALA A 317 -13.34 0.77 -33.51
CA ALA A 317 -13.91 2.10 -33.29
C ALA A 317 -15.32 2.23 -33.92
N LEU A 318 -15.52 3.18 -34.86
CA LEU A 318 -16.78 3.38 -35.58
C LEU A 318 -16.76 2.77 -36.99
N SER A 319 -15.99 1.73 -37.27
CA SER A 319 -15.94 1.03 -38.55
C SER A 319 -17.27 0.32 -38.83
N SER A 320 -17.68 0.30 -40.11
CA SER A 320 -18.82 -0.52 -40.52
C SER A 320 -18.51 -2.02 -40.38
N GLY A 321 -19.53 -2.85 -40.37
CA GLY A 321 -19.35 -4.31 -40.29
C GLY A 321 -18.50 -4.88 -41.43
N GLU A 322 -18.61 -4.34 -42.64
CA GLU A 322 -17.82 -4.73 -43.80
C GLU A 322 -16.33 -4.33 -43.64
N GLN A 323 -16.09 -3.09 -43.21
CA GLN A 323 -14.74 -2.61 -42.93
C GLN A 323 -14.06 -3.42 -41.81
N ALA A 324 -14.81 -3.73 -40.75
CA ALA A 324 -14.35 -4.57 -39.67
C ALA A 324 -14.00 -5.98 -40.18
N ARG A 325 -14.87 -6.60 -40.96
CA ARG A 325 -14.62 -7.95 -41.53
C ARG A 325 -13.37 -7.97 -42.38
N LEU A 326 -13.21 -7.05 -43.32
CA LEU A 326 -12.03 -6.96 -44.17
C LEU A 326 -10.74 -6.81 -43.35
N LEU A 327 -10.72 -5.90 -42.38
CA LEU A 327 -9.56 -5.68 -41.50
C LEU A 327 -9.21 -6.96 -40.71
N LEU A 328 -10.20 -7.62 -40.12
CA LEU A 328 -9.99 -8.83 -39.34
C LEU A 328 -9.50 -10.01 -40.19
N GLN A 329 -10.07 -10.20 -41.41
CA GLN A 329 -9.61 -11.22 -42.34
C GLN A 329 -8.19 -10.99 -42.84
N GLN A 330 -7.83 -9.73 -43.17
CA GLN A 330 -6.48 -9.35 -43.56
C GLN A 330 -5.49 -9.62 -42.42
N THR A 331 -5.87 -9.28 -41.19
CA THR A 331 -5.03 -9.49 -40.01
C THR A 331 -4.84 -10.96 -39.73
N ALA A 332 -5.89 -11.78 -39.75
CA ALA A 332 -5.82 -13.22 -39.59
C ALA A 332 -4.90 -13.87 -40.64
N ALA A 333 -4.98 -13.39 -41.90
CA ALA A 333 -4.11 -13.91 -42.97
C ALA A 333 -2.63 -13.55 -42.78
N GLN A 334 -2.33 -12.36 -42.25
CA GLN A 334 -0.96 -11.91 -42.01
C GLN A 334 -0.32 -12.52 -40.76
N LEU A 335 -1.09 -12.68 -39.66
CA LEU A 335 -0.58 -13.17 -38.39
C LEU A 335 -0.54 -14.71 -38.31
N GLY A 336 -1.41 -15.42 -39.08
CA GLY A 336 -1.50 -16.88 -39.05
C GLY A 336 -1.86 -17.36 -37.64
N THR A 337 -0.96 -18.12 -37.01
CA THR A 337 -1.17 -18.67 -35.65
C THR A 337 -0.71 -17.77 -34.51
N ARG A 338 -0.12 -16.59 -34.81
CA ARG A 338 0.32 -15.65 -33.77
C ARG A 338 -0.89 -15.04 -33.05
N PRO A 339 -0.83 -14.82 -31.73
CA PRO A 339 -1.92 -14.24 -30.99
C PRO A 339 -2.16 -12.76 -31.35
N TRP A 340 -3.43 -12.37 -31.43
CA TRP A 340 -3.87 -11.00 -31.67
C TRP A 340 -5.28 -10.79 -31.13
N GLY A 341 -5.69 -9.54 -30.98
CA GLY A 341 -6.98 -9.20 -30.43
C GLY A 341 -7.68 -8.05 -31.16
N VAL A 342 -8.91 -7.79 -30.74
CA VAL A 342 -9.75 -6.72 -31.26
C VAL A 342 -10.30 -5.83 -30.14
N GLY A 343 -10.20 -4.51 -30.32
CA GLY A 343 -10.80 -3.51 -29.44
C GLY A 343 -12.18 -3.10 -29.93
N ILE A 344 -13.16 -3.24 -29.04
CA ILE A 344 -14.58 -2.94 -29.27
C ILE A 344 -14.98 -1.84 -28.29
N LEU A 345 -15.73 -0.85 -28.77
CA LEU A 345 -16.34 0.16 -27.91
C LEU A 345 -17.69 -0.34 -27.40
N GLY A 346 -17.86 -0.44 -26.09
CA GLY A 346 -19.10 -0.93 -25.45
C GLY A 346 -20.31 0.00 -25.60
N PHE A 347 -20.07 1.26 -25.99
CA PHE A 347 -21.08 2.32 -26.07
C PHE A 347 -21.40 2.82 -27.49
N VAL A 348 -20.89 2.14 -28.55
CA VAL A 348 -21.29 2.48 -29.93
C VAL A 348 -22.76 2.18 -30.22
N PRO A 349 -23.37 2.85 -31.23
CA PRO A 349 -24.74 2.56 -31.64
C PRO A 349 -25.00 1.08 -31.84
N PRO A 350 -26.17 0.54 -31.40
CA PRO A 350 -26.47 -0.89 -31.43
C PRO A 350 -26.26 -1.56 -32.78
N GLU A 351 -26.60 -0.87 -33.87
CA GLU A 351 -26.49 -1.39 -35.24
C GLU A 351 -25.02 -1.58 -35.66
N ILE A 352 -24.15 -0.60 -35.32
CA ILE A 352 -22.71 -0.70 -35.58
C ILE A 352 -22.12 -1.85 -34.77
N ARG A 353 -22.46 -1.91 -33.48
CA ARG A 353 -21.99 -2.97 -32.59
C ARG A 353 -22.39 -4.36 -33.09
N LYS A 354 -23.67 -4.54 -33.47
CA LYS A 354 -24.18 -5.81 -34.00
C LYS A 354 -23.42 -6.24 -35.24
N ALA A 355 -23.18 -5.32 -36.18
CA ALA A 355 -22.44 -5.60 -37.40
C ALA A 355 -20.96 -5.93 -37.14
N GLN A 356 -20.29 -5.23 -36.20
CA GLN A 356 -18.93 -5.52 -35.79
C GLN A 356 -18.80 -6.88 -35.10
N LEU A 357 -19.72 -7.17 -34.15
CA LEU A 357 -19.74 -8.47 -33.47
C LEU A 357 -19.96 -9.64 -34.44
N ALA A 358 -20.79 -9.47 -35.47
CA ALA A 358 -20.95 -10.49 -36.51
C ALA A 358 -19.62 -10.78 -37.23
N ALA A 359 -18.84 -9.76 -37.58
CA ALA A 359 -17.52 -9.94 -38.17
C ALA A 359 -16.52 -10.59 -37.20
N VAL A 360 -16.57 -10.22 -35.91
CA VAL A 360 -15.72 -10.83 -34.86
C VAL A 360 -16.04 -12.31 -34.67
N HIS A 361 -17.32 -12.69 -34.63
CA HIS A 361 -17.74 -14.08 -34.53
C HIS A 361 -17.40 -14.92 -35.78
N GLU A 362 -17.38 -14.28 -36.96
CA GLU A 362 -16.97 -14.95 -38.22
C GLU A 362 -15.47 -15.26 -38.20
N VAL A 363 -14.63 -14.29 -37.86
CA VAL A 363 -13.15 -14.41 -37.93
C VAL A 363 -12.55 -15.05 -36.68
N ARG A 364 -13.15 -14.88 -35.52
CA ARG A 364 -12.76 -15.40 -34.20
C ARG A 364 -11.31 -15.07 -33.82
N PRO A 365 -10.99 -13.78 -33.62
CA PRO A 365 -9.69 -13.41 -33.05
C PRO A 365 -9.53 -14.06 -31.67
N PRO A 366 -8.32 -14.50 -31.27
CA PRO A 366 -8.10 -15.14 -29.97
C PRO A 366 -8.49 -14.25 -28.77
N TYR A 367 -8.35 -12.94 -28.91
CA TYR A 367 -8.60 -11.96 -27.83
C TYR A 367 -9.57 -10.86 -28.26
N ALA A 368 -10.30 -10.35 -27.28
CA ALA A 368 -11.09 -9.12 -27.41
C ALA A 368 -10.84 -8.20 -26.19
N LEU A 369 -11.03 -6.90 -26.38
CA LEU A 369 -10.97 -5.90 -25.34
C LEU A 369 -12.17 -4.96 -25.51
N ILE A 370 -13.04 -4.88 -24.51
CA ILE A 370 -14.23 -4.03 -24.56
C ILE A 370 -13.99 -2.77 -23.70
N ALA A 371 -13.83 -1.65 -24.38
CA ALA A 371 -13.69 -0.35 -23.70
C ALA A 371 -15.07 0.21 -23.33
N GLY A 372 -15.30 0.55 -22.05
CA GLY A 372 -16.58 1.02 -21.55
C GLY A 372 -17.70 -0.02 -21.63
N GLY A 373 -17.33 -1.32 -21.60
CA GLY A 373 -18.25 -2.46 -21.65
C GLY A 373 -18.67 -2.96 -20.27
N ARG A 374 -19.49 -4.03 -20.31
CA ARG A 374 -19.96 -4.76 -19.12
C ARG A 374 -19.69 -6.26 -19.29
N PRO A 375 -19.58 -7.04 -18.20
CA PRO A 375 -19.37 -8.49 -18.30
C PRO A 375 -20.37 -9.21 -19.20
N ALA A 376 -21.64 -8.84 -19.17
CA ALA A 376 -22.66 -9.40 -20.05
C ALA A 376 -22.37 -9.24 -21.55
N GLN A 377 -21.54 -8.28 -21.96
CA GLN A 377 -21.10 -8.11 -23.35
C GLN A 377 -19.90 -9.01 -23.70
N ALA A 378 -19.13 -9.45 -22.71
CA ALA A 378 -18.02 -10.37 -22.89
C ALA A 378 -18.51 -11.83 -23.01
N VAL A 379 -19.59 -12.22 -22.33
CA VAL A 379 -20.09 -13.60 -22.30
C VAL A 379 -20.21 -14.22 -23.70
N PRO A 380 -20.88 -13.60 -24.71
CA PRO A 380 -21.01 -14.22 -26.03
C PRO A 380 -19.67 -14.41 -26.76
N LEU A 381 -18.69 -13.55 -26.48
CA LEU A 381 -17.33 -13.66 -27.04
C LEU A 381 -16.59 -14.82 -26.37
N GLU A 382 -16.68 -14.93 -25.05
CA GLU A 382 -16.05 -16.01 -24.30
C GLU A 382 -16.66 -17.38 -24.62
N GLU A 383 -17.98 -17.46 -24.80
CA GLU A 383 -18.64 -18.67 -25.32
C GLU A 383 -18.17 -19.07 -26.72
N ALA A 384 -17.75 -18.10 -27.53
CA ALA A 384 -17.13 -18.35 -28.84
C ALA A 384 -15.62 -18.68 -28.75
N GLY A 385 -15.04 -18.77 -27.53
CA GLY A 385 -13.64 -19.05 -27.29
C GLY A 385 -12.72 -17.83 -27.46
N ILE A 386 -13.25 -16.61 -27.37
CA ILE A 386 -12.50 -15.35 -27.48
C ILE A 386 -12.24 -14.79 -26.07
N GLU A 387 -10.99 -14.84 -25.61
CA GLU A 387 -10.61 -14.31 -24.30
C GLU A 387 -10.84 -12.79 -24.24
N THR A 388 -11.71 -12.33 -23.34
CA THR A 388 -12.19 -10.93 -23.37
C THR A 388 -11.75 -10.14 -22.14
N PHE A 389 -11.02 -9.02 -22.37
CA PHE A 389 -10.64 -8.04 -21.36
C PHE A 389 -11.67 -6.92 -21.24
N LEU A 390 -11.89 -6.45 -20.01
CA LEU A 390 -12.79 -5.34 -19.70
C LEU A 390 -12.01 -4.18 -19.09
N HIS A 391 -12.24 -2.96 -19.56
CA HIS A 391 -11.74 -1.76 -18.92
C HIS A 391 -12.45 -1.50 -17.59
N VAL A 392 -11.68 -1.24 -16.54
CA VAL A 392 -12.18 -0.99 -15.20
C VAL A 392 -11.60 0.32 -14.66
N PRO A 393 -12.26 1.46 -14.91
CA PRO A 393 -11.76 2.78 -14.51
C PRO A 393 -12.10 3.17 -13.07
N SER A 394 -12.75 2.30 -12.30
CA SER A 394 -13.11 2.60 -10.91
C SER A 394 -13.22 1.34 -10.04
N PRO A 395 -12.98 1.47 -8.71
CA PRO A 395 -13.09 0.35 -7.76
C PRO A 395 -14.47 -0.29 -7.74
N GLY A 396 -15.54 0.51 -7.65
CA GLY A 396 -16.91 -0.02 -7.60
C GLY A 396 -17.34 -0.78 -8.88
N LEU A 397 -16.70 -0.50 -10.04
CA LEU A 397 -16.87 -1.32 -11.23
C LEU A 397 -16.10 -2.62 -11.13
N LEU A 398 -14.92 -2.65 -10.51
CA LEU A 398 -14.18 -3.88 -10.29
C LEU A 398 -14.98 -4.87 -9.46
N ASP A 399 -15.50 -4.45 -8.31
CA ASP A 399 -16.30 -5.28 -7.41
C ASP A 399 -17.49 -5.90 -8.13
N ARG A 400 -18.19 -5.07 -8.90
CA ARG A 400 -19.32 -5.51 -9.70
C ARG A 400 -18.92 -6.51 -10.77
N PHE A 401 -17.83 -6.27 -11.51
CA PHE A 401 -17.38 -7.14 -12.59
C PHE A 401 -16.88 -8.49 -12.04
N LEU A 402 -16.21 -8.47 -10.88
CA LEU A 402 -15.80 -9.68 -10.16
C LEU A 402 -17.02 -10.52 -9.75
N ALA A 403 -18.04 -9.86 -9.19
CA ALA A 403 -19.31 -10.52 -8.80
C ALA A 403 -20.06 -11.10 -10.01
N GLU A 404 -19.98 -10.45 -11.19
CA GLU A 404 -20.54 -10.93 -12.45
C GLU A 404 -19.63 -11.99 -13.16
N GLY A 405 -18.54 -12.43 -12.54
CA GLY A 405 -17.68 -13.52 -13.02
C GLY A 405 -16.53 -13.11 -13.94
N ALA A 406 -16.32 -11.83 -14.20
CA ALA A 406 -15.17 -11.38 -15.00
C ALA A 406 -13.83 -11.68 -14.30
N ARG A 407 -12.80 -12.02 -15.09
CA ARG A 407 -11.46 -12.37 -14.61
C ARG A 407 -10.33 -11.71 -15.41
N ARG A 408 -10.64 -10.98 -16.47
CA ARG A 408 -9.66 -10.31 -17.34
C ARG A 408 -9.94 -8.81 -17.36
N PHE A 409 -8.97 -8.00 -16.89
CA PHE A 409 -9.14 -6.59 -16.64
C PHE A 409 -8.06 -5.73 -17.30
N VAL A 410 -8.42 -4.51 -17.66
CA VAL A 410 -7.49 -3.43 -17.99
C VAL A 410 -7.69 -2.30 -16.99
N PHE A 411 -6.64 -1.97 -16.27
CA PHE A 411 -6.60 -0.85 -15.32
C PHE A 411 -5.93 0.34 -15.99
N GLU A 412 -6.75 1.22 -16.52
CA GLU A 412 -6.31 2.36 -17.31
C GLU A 412 -6.35 3.65 -16.50
N GLY A 413 -5.19 4.22 -16.24
CA GLY A 413 -5.05 5.51 -15.56
C GLY A 413 -5.25 6.72 -16.48
N ARG A 414 -5.45 7.88 -15.86
CA ARG A 414 -5.68 9.17 -16.55
C ARG A 414 -4.52 9.62 -17.44
N GLU A 415 -3.34 9.03 -17.31
CA GLU A 415 -2.14 9.29 -18.09
C GLU A 415 -2.22 8.77 -19.54
N CYS A 416 -3.19 7.92 -19.83
CA CYS A 416 -3.40 7.39 -21.18
C CYS A 416 -3.79 8.49 -22.19
N GLY A 417 -3.57 8.23 -23.47
CA GLY A 417 -4.01 9.09 -24.58
C GLY A 417 -5.43 8.74 -25.03
N GLY A 418 -6.15 9.71 -25.54
CA GLY A 418 -7.55 9.55 -25.94
C GLY A 418 -8.52 9.71 -24.77
N HIS A 419 -9.61 8.97 -24.78
CA HIS A 419 -10.62 9.05 -23.71
C HIS A 419 -10.06 8.43 -22.43
N VAL A 420 -10.11 9.17 -21.33
CA VAL A 420 -9.55 8.76 -20.04
C VAL A 420 -10.56 8.89 -18.91
N GLY A 421 -10.42 8.01 -17.92
CA GLY A 421 -11.14 8.11 -16.66
C GLY A 421 -10.64 9.27 -15.78
N PRO A 422 -11.31 9.52 -14.66
CA PRO A 422 -10.94 10.62 -13.76
C PRO A 422 -9.71 10.34 -12.90
N ARG A 423 -9.35 9.07 -12.67
CA ARG A 423 -8.34 8.66 -11.69
C ARG A 423 -6.97 8.47 -12.32
N ALA A 424 -5.94 9.00 -11.66
CA ALA A 424 -4.55 8.75 -11.96
C ALA A 424 -4.17 7.28 -11.70
N SER A 425 -3.11 6.81 -12.35
CA SER A 425 -2.67 5.42 -12.29
C SER A 425 -2.41 4.95 -10.86
N PHE A 426 -1.63 5.68 -10.06
CA PHE A 426 -1.26 5.24 -8.72
C PHE A 426 -2.46 5.00 -7.79
N PRO A 427 -3.36 5.97 -7.53
CA PRO A 427 -4.51 5.70 -6.68
C PRO A 427 -5.44 4.62 -7.25
N LEU A 428 -5.62 4.56 -8.58
CA LEU A 428 -6.44 3.54 -9.20
C LEU A 428 -5.83 2.13 -9.03
N TRP A 429 -4.56 1.97 -9.36
CA TRP A 429 -3.87 0.68 -9.30
C TRP A 429 -3.73 0.17 -7.87
N GLU A 430 -3.45 1.05 -6.90
CA GLU A 430 -3.38 0.70 -5.48
C GLU A 430 -4.68 0.04 -5.00
N ILE A 431 -5.80 0.73 -5.24
CA ILE A 431 -7.11 0.24 -4.79
C ILE A 431 -7.51 -1.05 -5.52
N GLN A 432 -7.25 -1.11 -6.82
CA GLN A 432 -7.66 -2.27 -7.62
C GLN A 432 -6.82 -3.51 -7.34
N VAL A 433 -5.51 -3.37 -7.14
CA VAL A 433 -4.65 -4.50 -6.73
C VAL A 433 -5.09 -5.01 -5.37
N GLN A 434 -5.31 -4.11 -4.42
CA GLN A 434 -5.79 -4.47 -3.09
C GLN A 434 -7.16 -5.16 -3.14
N GLY A 435 -8.09 -4.66 -3.96
CA GLY A 435 -9.42 -5.28 -4.16
C GLY A 435 -9.33 -6.68 -4.77
N LEU A 436 -8.43 -6.91 -5.73
CA LEU A 436 -8.19 -8.24 -6.28
C LEU A 436 -7.60 -9.21 -5.25
N LEU A 437 -6.69 -8.75 -4.41
CA LEU A 437 -6.11 -9.55 -3.33
C LEU A 437 -7.18 -9.95 -2.30
N GLU A 438 -8.03 -9.00 -1.87
CA GLU A 438 -9.14 -9.26 -0.95
C GLU A 438 -10.18 -10.22 -1.56
N TYR A 439 -10.47 -10.06 -2.84
CA TYR A 439 -11.36 -10.99 -3.54
C TYR A 439 -10.76 -12.39 -3.62
N ASP A 440 -9.45 -12.50 -3.85
CA ASP A 440 -8.75 -13.78 -3.86
C ASP A 440 -8.71 -14.43 -2.49
N ASP A 441 -8.48 -13.68 -1.42
CA ASP A 441 -8.53 -14.17 -0.03
C ASP A 441 -9.89 -14.84 0.29
N ALA A 442 -10.97 -14.32 -0.31
CA ALA A 442 -12.31 -14.86 -0.12
C ALA A 442 -12.66 -16.04 -1.06
N HIS A 443 -12.05 -16.14 -2.25
CA HIS A 443 -12.51 -17.04 -3.32
C HIS A 443 -11.45 -17.98 -3.89
N GLY A 444 -10.15 -17.75 -3.63
CA GLY A 444 -9.03 -18.57 -4.10
C GLY A 444 -8.90 -18.64 -5.62
N CYS A 445 -9.05 -17.52 -6.34
CA CYS A 445 -9.16 -17.50 -7.79
C CYS A 445 -8.12 -16.65 -8.53
N ALA A 446 -7.06 -16.19 -7.85
CA ALA A 446 -6.01 -15.37 -8.46
C ALA A 446 -5.40 -16.00 -9.72
N GLY A 447 -5.20 -17.32 -9.73
CA GLY A 447 -4.67 -18.03 -10.90
C GLY A 447 -5.54 -17.96 -12.17
N GLN A 448 -6.79 -17.52 -12.06
CA GLN A 448 -7.69 -17.27 -13.19
C GLN A 448 -7.66 -15.81 -13.65
N MET A 449 -7.05 -14.92 -12.88
CA MET A 449 -7.04 -13.50 -13.15
C MET A 449 -5.95 -13.10 -14.14
N GLN A 450 -6.29 -12.20 -15.05
CA GLN A 450 -5.35 -11.54 -15.94
C GLN A 450 -5.56 -10.03 -15.86
N VAL A 451 -4.48 -9.30 -15.60
CA VAL A 451 -4.55 -7.84 -15.41
C VAL A 451 -3.54 -7.15 -16.32
N LEU A 452 -4.03 -6.22 -17.11
CA LEU A 452 -3.23 -5.33 -17.94
C LEU A 452 -3.22 -3.94 -17.33
N PHE A 453 -2.05 -3.43 -16.98
CA PHE A 453 -1.86 -2.07 -16.50
C PHE A 453 -1.58 -1.13 -17.67
N ALA A 454 -2.27 0.03 -17.69
CA ALA A 454 -2.17 1.01 -18.77
C ALA A 454 -2.12 2.44 -18.24
N GLY A 455 -1.24 3.28 -18.80
CA GLY A 455 -1.04 4.68 -18.43
C GLY A 455 0.40 5.00 -18.06
N GLY A 456 1.09 5.82 -18.86
CA GLY A 456 2.44 6.27 -18.56
C GLY A 456 3.57 5.23 -18.70
N ILE A 457 3.27 4.00 -19.13
CA ILE A 457 4.25 2.90 -19.28
C ILE A 457 4.92 2.99 -20.65
N HIS A 458 6.29 2.98 -20.67
CA HIS A 458 7.01 3.19 -21.92
C HIS A 458 8.45 2.65 -21.94
N ASP A 459 9.04 2.27 -20.82
CA ASP A 459 10.45 1.87 -20.68
C ASP A 459 10.65 0.83 -19.56
N GLU A 460 11.90 0.47 -19.30
CA GLU A 460 12.32 -0.45 -18.27
C GLU A 460 11.93 -0.03 -16.85
N ARG A 461 12.02 1.25 -16.53
CA ARG A 461 11.68 1.83 -15.22
C ARG A 461 10.18 1.69 -14.93
N SER A 462 9.36 2.17 -15.86
CA SER A 462 7.90 2.13 -15.72
C SER A 462 7.36 0.70 -15.67
N ALA A 463 7.94 -0.21 -16.46
CA ALA A 463 7.58 -1.63 -16.42
C ALA A 463 8.02 -2.31 -15.11
N ALA A 464 9.19 -1.96 -14.57
CA ALA A 464 9.67 -2.41 -13.26
C ALA A 464 8.75 -1.94 -12.12
N MET A 465 8.28 -0.69 -12.17
CA MET A 465 7.30 -0.17 -11.20
C MET A 465 6.01 -0.98 -11.20
N VAL A 466 5.48 -1.29 -12.39
CA VAL A 466 4.26 -2.12 -12.53
C VAL A 466 4.50 -3.54 -12.03
N ALA A 467 5.63 -4.16 -12.38
CA ALA A 467 5.97 -5.51 -11.93
C ALA A 467 6.04 -5.59 -10.39
N THR A 468 6.60 -4.55 -9.75
CA THR A 468 6.70 -4.48 -8.28
C THR A 468 5.33 -4.26 -7.62
N LEU A 469 4.53 -3.35 -8.15
CA LEU A 469 3.17 -3.08 -7.67
C LEU A 469 2.29 -4.33 -7.74
N ALA A 470 2.42 -5.12 -8.79
CA ALA A 470 1.62 -6.32 -9.04
C ALA A 470 2.21 -7.60 -8.45
N ALA A 471 3.40 -7.56 -7.85
CA ALA A 471 4.08 -8.74 -7.32
C ALA A 471 3.20 -9.62 -6.41
N PRO A 472 2.39 -9.08 -5.47
CA PRO A 472 1.53 -9.90 -4.63
C PRO A 472 0.46 -10.68 -5.40
N LEU A 473 -0.05 -10.15 -6.51
CA LEU A 473 -0.99 -10.86 -7.38
C LEU A 473 -0.29 -11.99 -8.14
N VAL A 474 0.92 -11.73 -8.62
CA VAL A 474 1.74 -12.71 -9.33
C VAL A 474 2.11 -13.88 -8.44
N GLU A 475 2.47 -13.64 -7.18
CA GLU A 475 2.74 -14.68 -6.18
C GLU A 475 1.55 -15.62 -5.95
N ARG A 476 0.33 -15.10 -6.11
CA ARG A 476 -0.91 -15.87 -6.02
C ARG A 476 -1.32 -16.53 -7.35
N GLY A 477 -0.49 -16.38 -8.40
CA GLY A 477 -0.68 -17.01 -9.70
C GLY A 477 -1.41 -16.19 -10.74
N ALA A 478 -1.73 -14.91 -10.49
CA ALA A 478 -2.34 -14.04 -11.50
C ALA A 478 -1.36 -13.73 -12.64
N ARG A 479 -1.88 -13.57 -13.85
CA ARG A 479 -1.10 -13.18 -15.02
C ARG A 479 -1.17 -11.66 -15.22
N ILE A 480 -0.02 -11.03 -15.29
CA ILE A 480 0.12 -9.57 -15.38
C ILE A 480 0.71 -9.18 -16.74
N GLY A 481 0.26 -8.05 -17.27
CA GLY A 481 0.80 -7.46 -18.47
C GLY A 481 0.81 -5.94 -18.44
N VAL A 482 1.58 -5.37 -19.37
CA VAL A 482 1.62 -3.92 -19.63
C VAL A 482 0.95 -3.63 -20.96
N LEU A 483 -0.03 -2.71 -20.93
CA LEU A 483 -0.72 -2.26 -22.13
C LEU A 483 -0.22 -0.86 -22.47
N MET A 484 0.41 -0.73 -23.63
CA MET A 484 0.95 0.53 -24.14
C MET A 484 0.20 0.99 -25.37
N GLY A 485 -0.02 2.31 -25.47
CA GLY A 485 -0.52 2.98 -26.67
C GLY A 485 0.51 3.97 -27.18
N THR A 486 0.69 5.07 -26.46
CA THR A 486 1.53 6.21 -26.88
C THR A 486 2.97 5.83 -27.17
N ALA A 487 3.57 4.89 -26.43
CA ALA A 487 4.95 4.45 -26.66
C ALA A 487 5.17 3.89 -28.06
N TYR A 488 4.18 3.21 -28.64
CA TYR A 488 4.26 2.70 -30.02
C TYR A 488 4.32 3.80 -31.09
N LEU A 489 3.82 5.00 -30.80
CA LEU A 489 3.86 6.11 -31.75
C LEU A 489 5.30 6.60 -32.03
N PHE A 490 6.23 6.28 -31.13
CA PHE A 490 7.67 6.55 -31.25
C PHE A 490 8.44 5.41 -31.94
N THR A 491 7.74 4.48 -32.62
CA THR A 491 8.39 3.40 -33.36
C THR A 491 8.44 3.70 -34.84
N GLN A 492 9.48 3.20 -35.53
CA GLN A 492 9.61 3.31 -36.97
C GLN A 492 8.40 2.66 -37.67
N GLN A 493 7.94 1.53 -37.15
CA GLN A 493 6.86 0.76 -37.71
C GLN A 493 5.50 1.47 -37.63
N ALA A 494 5.30 2.38 -36.69
CA ALA A 494 4.09 3.19 -36.64
C ALA A 494 3.86 3.99 -37.94
N VAL A 495 4.92 4.48 -38.55
CA VAL A 495 4.89 5.21 -39.81
C VAL A 495 4.99 4.24 -41.00
N THR A 496 5.95 3.32 -41.01
CA THR A 496 6.21 2.44 -42.17
C THR A 496 5.08 1.45 -42.43
N ALA A 497 4.34 1.02 -41.39
CA ALA A 497 3.13 0.20 -41.53
C ALA A 497 1.83 1.02 -41.73
N GLY A 498 1.92 2.33 -41.90
CA GLY A 498 0.76 3.20 -42.17
C GLY A 498 -0.20 3.42 -40.99
N ALA A 499 0.22 3.10 -39.76
CA ALA A 499 -0.57 3.37 -38.57
C ALA A 499 -0.78 4.88 -38.35
N ILE A 500 0.27 5.67 -38.54
CA ILE A 500 0.24 7.16 -38.50
C ILE A 500 1.04 7.76 -39.65
N ARG A 501 0.81 9.05 -39.88
CA ARG A 501 1.61 9.87 -40.79
C ARG A 501 2.87 10.40 -40.10
N PRO A 502 3.93 10.73 -40.84
CA PRO A 502 5.13 11.35 -40.29
C PRO A 502 4.86 12.59 -39.43
N GLY A 503 3.96 13.48 -39.86
CA GLY A 503 3.58 14.69 -39.13
C GLY A 503 3.00 14.40 -37.74
N PHE A 504 2.26 13.31 -37.58
CA PHE A 504 1.78 12.86 -36.28
C PHE A 504 2.93 12.43 -35.36
N GLN A 505 3.89 11.67 -35.89
CA GLN A 505 5.09 11.26 -35.13
C GLN A 505 5.98 12.46 -34.76
N GLN A 506 6.12 13.44 -35.65
CA GLN A 506 6.83 14.67 -35.34
C GLN A 506 6.14 15.45 -34.21
N ALA A 507 4.82 15.57 -34.23
CA ALA A 507 4.07 16.19 -33.15
C ALA A 507 4.23 15.42 -31.79
N ALA A 508 4.32 14.09 -31.83
CA ALA A 508 4.62 13.29 -30.66
C ALA A 508 6.03 13.56 -30.11
N LEU A 509 7.05 13.61 -30.97
CA LEU A 509 8.43 13.91 -30.59
C LEU A 509 8.62 15.31 -30.01
N ALA A 510 7.82 16.27 -30.45
CA ALA A 510 7.85 17.65 -29.99
C ALA A 510 6.95 17.90 -28.75
N CYS A 511 6.28 16.87 -28.25
CA CYS A 511 5.32 17.01 -27.16
C CYS A 511 6.03 17.14 -25.81
N ASP A 512 6.04 18.32 -25.26
CA ASP A 512 6.51 18.63 -23.90
C ASP A 512 5.40 18.65 -22.84
N ARG A 513 4.14 18.72 -23.28
CA ARG A 513 2.95 18.77 -22.44
C ARG A 513 1.73 18.18 -23.11
N THR A 514 0.95 17.45 -22.37
CA THR A 514 -0.40 17.00 -22.78
C THR A 514 -1.49 17.79 -22.06
N VAL A 515 -2.65 17.87 -22.68
CA VAL A 515 -3.83 18.56 -22.16
C VAL A 515 -5.06 17.65 -22.19
N LEU A 516 -6.04 17.95 -21.35
CA LEU A 516 -7.33 17.29 -21.30
C LEU A 516 -8.40 18.20 -21.90
N LEU A 517 -9.04 17.74 -22.96
CA LEU A 517 -10.20 18.39 -23.54
C LEU A 517 -11.47 17.77 -22.96
N GLU A 518 -12.18 18.52 -22.13
CA GLU A 518 -13.43 18.06 -21.51
C GLU A 518 -14.61 18.55 -22.33
N THR A 519 -15.34 17.64 -22.95
CA THR A 519 -16.56 17.94 -23.71
C THR A 519 -17.82 17.87 -22.85
N ALA A 520 -17.79 17.05 -21.78
CA ALA A 520 -18.84 16.91 -20.76
C ALA A 520 -18.24 16.31 -19.49
N PRO A 521 -18.90 16.36 -18.31
CA PRO A 521 -18.46 15.69 -17.11
C PRO A 521 -18.21 14.19 -17.34
N GLY A 522 -16.99 13.73 -17.04
CA GLY A 522 -16.55 12.34 -17.27
C GLY A 522 -16.19 12.01 -18.73
N HIS A 523 -16.23 12.98 -19.63
CA HIS A 523 -15.84 12.83 -21.03
C HIS A 523 -14.60 13.69 -21.32
N ALA A 524 -13.45 13.24 -20.84
CA ALA A 524 -12.16 13.90 -21.06
C ALA A 524 -11.34 13.14 -22.11
N THR A 525 -10.72 13.87 -23.02
CA THR A 525 -9.79 13.33 -24.03
C THR A 525 -8.41 13.94 -23.85
N ARG A 526 -7.39 13.11 -23.67
CA ARG A 526 -6.01 13.58 -23.57
C ARG A 526 -5.35 13.64 -24.94
N CYS A 527 -4.71 14.78 -25.23
CA CYS A 527 -3.96 15.01 -26.48
C CYS A 527 -2.74 15.91 -26.23
N ALA A 528 -1.86 16.02 -27.24
CA ALA A 528 -0.79 17.01 -27.24
C ALA A 528 -1.35 18.44 -27.22
N ASP A 529 -0.65 19.37 -26.57
CA ASP A 529 -0.93 20.80 -26.68
C ASP A 529 -0.59 21.29 -28.12
N SER A 530 -1.61 21.55 -28.91
CA SER A 530 -1.51 21.83 -30.35
C SER A 530 -2.34 23.07 -30.74
N PRO A 531 -2.17 23.63 -31.97
CA PRO A 531 -3.04 24.72 -32.45
C PRO A 531 -4.54 24.42 -32.31
N TYR A 532 -4.94 23.17 -32.55
CA TYR A 532 -6.31 22.74 -32.37
C TYR A 532 -6.82 22.91 -30.94
N VAL A 533 -5.97 22.66 -29.92
CA VAL A 533 -6.33 22.84 -28.52
C VAL A 533 -6.68 24.30 -28.21
N ARG A 534 -5.97 25.24 -28.80
CA ARG A 534 -6.28 26.68 -28.68
C ARG A 534 -7.68 26.97 -29.26
N THR A 535 -7.94 26.47 -30.46
CA THR A 535 -9.25 26.60 -31.09
C THR A 535 -10.40 26.03 -30.24
N PHE A 536 -10.15 24.89 -29.62
CA PHE A 536 -11.10 24.28 -28.68
C PHE A 536 -11.34 25.17 -27.46
N SER A 537 -10.27 25.65 -26.81
CA SER A 537 -10.35 26.48 -25.60
C SER A 537 -11.00 27.85 -25.88
N GLU A 538 -10.70 28.48 -27.01
CA GLU A 538 -11.32 29.71 -27.46
C GLU A 538 -12.82 29.50 -27.72
N THR A 539 -13.18 28.39 -28.35
CA THR A 539 -14.58 28.04 -28.59
C THR A 539 -15.34 27.83 -27.28
N GLN A 540 -14.75 27.08 -26.34
CA GLN A 540 -15.32 26.86 -25.02
C GLN A 540 -15.51 28.18 -24.26
N SER A 541 -14.50 29.04 -24.23
CA SER A 541 -14.56 30.34 -23.57
C SER A 541 -15.63 31.24 -24.16
N ARG A 542 -15.77 31.24 -25.50
CA ARG A 542 -16.81 31.98 -26.17
C ARG A 542 -18.20 31.48 -25.81
N LEU A 543 -18.44 30.14 -25.86
CA LEU A 543 -19.73 29.55 -25.50
C LEU A 543 -20.13 29.84 -24.04
N VAL A 544 -19.15 29.88 -23.14
CA VAL A 544 -19.38 30.28 -21.75
C VAL A 544 -19.74 31.77 -21.66
N ALA A 545 -19.02 32.66 -22.36
CA ALA A 545 -19.28 34.11 -22.38
C ALA A 545 -20.63 34.44 -22.97
N ASP A 546 -21.04 33.69 -24.00
CA ASP A 546 -22.33 33.84 -24.67
C ASP A 546 -23.54 33.27 -23.85
N GLY A 547 -23.25 32.67 -22.68
CA GLY A 547 -24.25 32.09 -21.78
C GLY A 547 -24.97 30.87 -22.37
N VAL A 548 -24.34 30.13 -23.26
CA VAL A 548 -24.92 28.94 -23.90
C VAL A 548 -25.21 27.87 -22.82
N PRO A 549 -26.41 27.25 -22.80
CA PRO A 549 -26.71 26.16 -21.89
C PRO A 549 -25.68 25.03 -21.94
N ARG A 550 -25.33 24.44 -20.78
CA ARG A 550 -24.23 23.45 -20.65
C ARG A 550 -24.38 22.27 -21.59
N ASP A 551 -25.57 21.73 -21.74
CA ASP A 551 -25.88 20.61 -22.65
C ASP A 551 -25.62 20.95 -24.12
N GLN A 552 -25.98 22.15 -24.54
CA GLN A 552 -25.70 22.64 -25.89
C GLN A 552 -24.21 22.91 -26.09
N MET A 553 -23.54 23.50 -25.10
CA MET A 553 -22.09 23.71 -25.12
C MET A 553 -21.37 22.38 -25.28
N TRP A 554 -21.72 21.35 -24.49
CA TRP A 554 -21.14 20.02 -24.58
C TRP A 554 -21.34 19.40 -25.97
N ALA A 555 -22.54 19.48 -26.53
CA ALA A 555 -22.82 18.98 -27.87
C ALA A 555 -22.00 19.70 -28.94
N GLU A 556 -21.76 21.01 -28.79
CA GLU A 556 -20.94 21.81 -29.71
C GLU A 556 -19.46 21.39 -29.63
N LEU A 557 -18.90 21.25 -28.40
CA LEU A 557 -17.51 20.83 -28.18
C LEU A 557 -17.27 19.39 -28.67
N GLU A 558 -18.23 18.49 -28.46
CA GLU A 558 -18.14 17.11 -28.99
C GLU A 558 -18.13 17.12 -30.52
N ARG A 559 -18.98 17.93 -31.15
CA ARG A 559 -19.04 18.11 -32.63
C ARG A 559 -17.70 18.67 -33.15
N LEU A 560 -17.09 19.59 -32.42
CA LEU A 560 -15.80 20.18 -32.80
C LEU A 560 -14.69 19.11 -32.85
N ASN A 561 -14.71 18.13 -31.93
CA ASN A 561 -13.73 17.02 -31.85
C ASN A 561 -13.90 15.99 -32.97
N LEU A 562 -15.11 15.90 -33.60
CA LEU A 562 -15.36 14.87 -34.61
C LEU A 562 -14.45 14.98 -35.82
N GLY A 563 -13.77 13.87 -36.14
CA GLY A 563 -12.88 13.75 -37.31
C GLY A 563 -11.47 14.32 -37.11
N ARG A 564 -11.19 15.07 -36.03
CA ARG A 564 -9.88 15.73 -35.81
C ARG A 564 -8.73 14.73 -35.63
N LEU A 565 -8.96 13.61 -34.98
CA LEU A 565 -7.97 12.53 -34.88
C LEU A 565 -7.64 11.92 -36.26
N ARG A 566 -8.61 11.77 -37.15
CA ARG A 566 -8.37 11.26 -38.51
C ARG A 566 -7.53 12.25 -39.34
N ILE A 567 -7.77 13.54 -39.18
CA ILE A 567 -6.93 14.58 -39.79
C ILE A 567 -5.51 14.41 -39.29
N ALA A 568 -5.29 14.32 -37.99
CA ALA A 568 -3.98 14.17 -37.38
C ALA A 568 -3.26 12.88 -37.83
N SER A 569 -3.91 11.71 -37.67
CA SER A 569 -3.27 10.41 -37.82
C SER A 569 -3.17 9.95 -39.29
N LYS A 570 -4.15 10.26 -40.14
CA LYS A 570 -4.23 9.77 -41.54
C LYS A 570 -4.10 10.87 -42.60
N GLY A 571 -4.14 12.16 -42.22
CA GLY A 571 -4.15 13.27 -43.19
C GLY A 571 -5.42 13.28 -44.05
N LEU A 572 -6.55 12.88 -43.48
CA LEU A 572 -7.82 12.74 -44.19
C LEU A 572 -8.95 13.51 -43.48
N ARG A 573 -9.71 14.31 -44.25
CA ARG A 573 -10.92 15.02 -43.79
C ARG A 573 -12.14 14.46 -44.54
N ARG A 574 -13.27 14.40 -43.85
CA ARG A 574 -14.54 14.09 -44.47
C ARG A 574 -15.11 15.33 -45.18
N ASP A 575 -15.49 15.15 -46.44
CA ASP A 575 -16.17 16.15 -47.27
C ASP A 575 -17.41 15.48 -47.90
N GLY A 576 -18.58 15.76 -47.34
CA GLY A 576 -19.77 14.95 -47.61
C GLY A 576 -19.55 13.49 -47.24
N ASP A 577 -19.77 12.58 -48.20
CA ASP A 577 -19.53 11.14 -48.03
C ASP A 577 -18.09 10.71 -48.37
N ALA A 578 -17.28 11.60 -48.96
CA ALA A 578 -15.92 11.29 -49.39
C ALA A 578 -14.88 11.61 -48.30
N LEU A 579 -13.75 10.88 -48.36
CA LEU A 579 -12.53 11.20 -47.58
C LEU A 579 -11.54 11.88 -48.55
N VAL A 580 -11.17 13.11 -48.25
CA VAL A 580 -10.21 13.88 -49.04
C VAL A 580 -8.89 14.08 -48.27
N ALA A 581 -7.78 13.98 -48.96
CA ALA A 581 -6.46 14.23 -48.37
C ALA A 581 -6.33 15.71 -48.01
N VAL A 582 -5.64 15.95 -46.87
CA VAL A 582 -5.24 17.30 -46.43
C VAL A 582 -3.72 17.43 -46.45
N ASP A 583 -3.23 18.65 -46.65
CA ASP A 583 -1.81 18.95 -46.55
C ASP A 583 -1.29 18.90 -45.10
N GLU A 584 0.04 18.94 -44.93
CA GLU A 584 0.70 18.86 -43.63
C GLU A 584 0.38 20.07 -42.75
N GLN A 585 0.18 21.26 -43.32
CA GLN A 585 -0.21 22.43 -42.55
C GLN A 585 -1.61 22.28 -41.96
N THR A 586 -2.59 21.87 -42.75
CA THR A 586 -3.96 21.57 -42.30
C THR A 586 -3.96 20.43 -41.26
N GLN A 587 -3.11 19.41 -41.45
CA GLN A 587 -2.95 18.32 -40.49
C GLN A 587 -2.45 18.85 -39.14
N HIS A 588 -1.45 19.73 -39.14
CA HIS A 588 -0.90 20.34 -37.93
C HIS A 588 -1.89 21.29 -37.25
N GLU A 589 -2.53 22.17 -37.98
CA GLU A 589 -3.42 23.20 -37.42
C GLU A 589 -4.75 22.64 -36.92
N ASN A 590 -5.31 21.65 -37.62
CA ASN A 590 -6.67 21.17 -37.39
C ASN A 590 -6.72 19.76 -36.80
N GLY A 591 -5.57 19.10 -36.70
CA GLY A 591 -5.48 17.75 -36.18
C GLY A 591 -5.45 17.72 -34.65
N MET A 592 -6.24 16.80 -34.04
CA MET A 592 -6.10 16.45 -32.62
C MET A 592 -5.16 15.27 -32.50
N VAL A 593 -3.96 15.50 -31.94
CA VAL A 593 -2.93 14.48 -31.75
C VAL A 593 -3.16 13.81 -30.42
N MET A 594 -3.90 12.69 -30.41
CA MET A 594 -4.18 11.94 -29.17
C MET A 594 -2.93 11.25 -28.67
N LEU A 595 -2.41 11.71 -27.53
CA LEU A 595 -1.21 11.22 -26.85
C LEU A 595 -1.44 11.16 -25.35
N GLY A 596 -0.93 10.11 -24.70
CA GLY A 596 -0.82 10.03 -23.26
C GLY A 596 0.43 10.75 -22.73
N GLU A 597 0.53 10.89 -21.42
CA GLU A 597 1.65 11.55 -20.76
C GLU A 597 3.01 10.88 -21.04
N ALA A 598 3.05 9.61 -21.42
CA ALA A 598 4.26 8.94 -21.89
C ALA A 598 4.95 9.67 -23.06
N ALA A 599 4.24 10.53 -23.81
CA ALA A 599 4.84 11.35 -24.86
C ALA A 599 5.86 12.35 -24.30
N THR A 600 5.67 12.84 -23.08
CA THR A 600 6.61 13.78 -22.43
C THR A 600 7.89 13.10 -21.88
N LEU A 601 7.94 11.76 -21.97
CA LEU A 601 9.05 10.94 -21.48
C LEU A 601 9.92 10.37 -22.62
N ARG A 602 9.49 10.51 -23.87
CA ARG A 602 10.20 9.97 -25.04
C ARG A 602 10.52 11.07 -26.06
N SER A 603 11.77 11.13 -26.48
CA SER A 603 12.27 12.14 -27.44
C SER A 603 12.93 11.53 -28.68
N THR A 604 12.96 10.20 -28.81
CA THR A 604 13.66 9.50 -29.90
C THR A 604 12.78 8.42 -30.51
N ILE A 605 13.02 8.16 -31.81
CA ILE A 605 12.39 7.06 -32.53
C ILE A 605 13.16 5.76 -32.25
N THR A 606 12.41 4.69 -31.99
CA THR A 606 12.93 3.34 -31.73
C THR A 606 12.29 2.32 -32.68
N THR A 607 12.55 1.02 -32.48
CA THR A 607 11.82 -0.08 -33.12
C THR A 607 10.84 -0.72 -32.12
N ILE A 608 9.83 -1.42 -32.63
CA ILE A 608 8.91 -2.19 -31.76
C ILE A 608 9.67 -3.23 -30.95
N GLU A 609 10.63 -3.93 -31.55
CA GLU A 609 11.47 -4.92 -30.87
C GLU A 609 12.25 -4.30 -29.70
N ALA A 610 12.90 -3.16 -29.93
CA ALA A 610 13.63 -2.43 -28.88
C ALA A 610 12.68 -1.95 -27.76
N LEU A 611 11.49 -1.47 -28.09
CA LEU A 611 10.47 -1.07 -27.11
C LEU A 611 10.04 -2.27 -26.24
N HIS A 612 9.80 -3.43 -26.87
CA HIS A 612 9.42 -4.64 -26.13
C HIS A 612 10.56 -5.13 -25.22
N ASN A 613 11.79 -5.13 -25.71
CA ASN A 613 12.96 -5.49 -24.93
C ASN A 613 13.16 -4.56 -23.73
N GLN A 614 12.91 -3.26 -23.88
CA GLN A 614 12.95 -2.31 -22.75
C GLN A 614 11.98 -2.71 -21.64
N VAL A 615 10.71 -2.99 -21.96
CA VAL A 615 9.69 -3.28 -20.95
C VAL A 615 9.69 -4.73 -20.45
N THR A 616 10.53 -5.60 -20.99
CA THR A 616 10.70 -7.00 -20.58
C THR A 616 12.09 -7.24 -19.99
N GLU A 617 13.09 -7.52 -20.83
CA GLU A 617 14.46 -7.80 -20.38
C GLU A 617 15.09 -6.60 -19.68
N GLY A 618 14.86 -5.40 -20.22
CA GLY A 618 15.27 -4.15 -19.61
C GLY A 618 14.71 -3.97 -18.21
N ALA A 619 13.42 -4.21 -18.01
CA ALA A 619 12.77 -4.12 -16.70
C ALA A 619 13.35 -5.14 -15.70
N THR A 620 13.64 -6.38 -16.14
CA THR A 620 14.31 -7.39 -15.30
C THR A 620 15.70 -6.93 -14.87
N GLY A 621 16.51 -6.41 -15.81
CA GLY A 621 17.83 -5.87 -15.53
C GLY A 621 17.78 -4.65 -14.60
N PHE A 622 16.81 -3.76 -14.84
CA PHE A 622 16.58 -2.58 -14.01
C PHE A 622 16.24 -2.95 -12.55
N LEU A 623 15.33 -3.89 -12.34
CA LEU A 623 14.98 -4.39 -10.99
C LEU A 623 16.18 -5.04 -10.30
N ALA A 624 16.96 -5.85 -11.02
CA ALA A 624 18.15 -6.48 -10.46
C ALA A 624 19.19 -5.44 -10.02
N ALA A 625 19.44 -4.42 -10.84
CA ALA A 625 20.34 -3.32 -10.49
C ALA A 625 19.81 -2.52 -9.29
N ARG A 626 18.48 -2.28 -9.23
CA ARG A 626 17.87 -1.53 -8.14
C ARG A 626 17.91 -2.27 -6.81
N VAL A 627 17.63 -3.58 -6.80
CA VAL A 627 17.78 -4.42 -5.60
C VAL A 627 19.23 -4.42 -5.12
N ALA A 628 20.19 -4.63 -6.03
CA ALA A 628 21.62 -4.61 -5.70
C ALA A 628 22.06 -3.24 -5.14
N GLU A 629 21.61 -2.11 -5.71
CA GLU A 629 21.88 -0.77 -5.20
C GLU A 629 21.40 -0.59 -3.76
N LEU A 630 20.16 -1.03 -3.47
CA LEU A 630 19.59 -0.95 -2.13
C LEU A 630 20.27 -1.90 -1.12
N GLU A 631 20.85 -3.01 -1.59
CA GLU A 631 21.63 -3.94 -0.79
C GLU A 631 23.08 -3.43 -0.57
N VAL A 632 23.76 -2.91 -1.60
CA VAL A 632 25.13 -2.37 -1.52
C VAL A 632 25.20 -1.13 -0.64
N GLU A 633 24.20 -0.26 -0.68
CA GLU A 633 24.14 0.88 0.26
C GLU A 633 23.93 0.43 1.71
N SER A 634 23.50 -0.82 1.94
CA SER A 634 23.55 -1.44 3.27
C SER A 634 24.98 -1.75 3.72
N THR A 635 25.91 -1.94 2.79
CA THR A 635 27.32 -2.27 3.11
C THR A 635 28.26 -1.06 3.20
N ASP A 636 28.03 0.02 2.43
CA ASP A 636 28.89 1.21 2.43
C ASP A 636 28.59 2.22 3.56
N ASN A 637 27.32 2.31 4.04
CA ASN A 637 27.01 3.06 5.26
C ASN A 637 27.48 2.37 6.55
N ASP A 638 27.92 1.10 6.48
CA ASP A 638 28.49 0.38 7.60
C ASP A 638 29.92 0.83 7.98
N CYS A 639 30.56 1.70 7.18
CA CYS A 639 31.88 2.24 7.54
C CYS A 639 31.83 3.45 8.49
N GLN A 640 30.67 4.03 8.81
CA GLN A 640 30.52 5.09 9.81
C GLN A 640 29.36 4.92 10.80
N ALA A 641 28.36 4.11 10.53
CA ALA A 641 27.53 3.52 11.56
C ALA A 641 28.11 2.12 11.75
N GLN A 642 28.71 1.86 12.90
CA GLN A 642 28.95 0.47 13.32
C GLN A 642 27.67 -0.27 13.01
N SER A 643 27.70 -1.17 12.01
CA SER A 643 26.70 -2.19 11.88
C SER A 643 26.64 -2.85 13.25
N VAL A 644 25.56 -2.65 13.93
CA VAL A 644 25.14 -3.67 14.85
C VAL A 644 24.68 -4.83 13.95
N GLN A 645 25.63 -5.54 13.29
CA GLN A 645 25.46 -6.99 13.20
C GLN A 645 24.91 -7.34 14.57
N ALA A 646 23.75 -7.97 14.62
CA ALA A 646 23.30 -8.56 15.85
C ALA A 646 24.48 -9.46 16.29
N GLN A 647 25.38 -8.88 17.09
CA GLN A 647 26.42 -9.63 17.74
C GLN A 647 25.67 -10.73 18.49
N PRO A 648 26.09 -11.96 18.40
CA PRO A 648 25.56 -13.00 19.25
C PRO A 648 25.45 -12.38 20.64
N LEU A 649 24.22 -12.41 21.19
CA LEU A 649 24.03 -11.91 22.54
C LEU A 649 24.91 -12.75 23.41
N ASP A 650 25.95 -12.15 24.02
CA ASP A 650 26.82 -12.80 25.01
C ASP A 650 26.03 -13.01 26.31
N VAL A 651 24.92 -13.79 26.19
CA VAL A 651 24.05 -14.16 27.31
C VAL A 651 24.33 -15.63 27.67
N ALA A 652 24.73 -15.86 28.91
CA ALA A 652 24.97 -17.19 29.44
C ALA A 652 23.71 -17.69 30.15
N ILE A 653 23.33 -18.94 29.90
CA ILE A 653 22.42 -19.69 30.76
C ILE A 653 23.27 -20.25 31.91
N VAL A 654 23.06 -19.74 33.12
CA VAL A 654 23.87 -20.08 34.29
C VAL A 654 23.21 -21.10 35.21
N GLY A 655 21.91 -21.34 35.05
CA GLY A 655 21.16 -22.37 35.78
C GLY A 655 19.84 -22.69 35.09
N MET A 656 19.38 -23.91 35.29
CA MET A 656 18.12 -24.42 34.71
C MET A 656 17.41 -25.31 35.70
N ALA A 657 16.06 -25.24 35.71
CA ALA A 657 15.22 -26.20 36.41
C ALA A 657 13.93 -26.41 35.64
N GLY A 658 13.29 -27.54 35.80
CA GLY A 658 12.04 -27.84 35.17
C GLY A 658 11.36 -29.04 35.83
N VAL A 659 10.04 -29.11 35.67
CA VAL A 659 9.19 -30.21 36.04
C VAL A 659 8.33 -30.53 34.83
N PHE A 660 8.25 -31.79 34.46
CA PHE A 660 7.56 -32.24 33.26
C PHE A 660 6.72 -33.50 33.52
N PRO A 661 5.80 -33.86 32.64
CA PRO A 661 5.07 -35.13 32.78
C PRO A 661 6.05 -36.32 32.93
N GLY A 662 5.83 -37.12 33.97
CA GLY A 662 6.71 -38.25 34.26
C GLY A 662 8.12 -37.92 34.78
N ALA A 663 8.45 -36.60 35.03
CA ALA A 663 9.76 -36.19 35.51
C ALA A 663 9.65 -35.06 36.54
N GLY A 664 10.14 -35.28 37.77
CA GLY A 664 10.14 -34.29 38.87
C GLY A 664 11.29 -33.27 38.80
N ASP A 665 12.27 -33.49 37.93
CA ASP A 665 13.42 -32.62 37.71
C ASP A 665 14.00 -32.80 36.29
N LEU A 666 15.07 -32.03 35.97
CA LEU A 666 15.73 -32.11 34.67
C LEU A 666 16.52 -33.41 34.42
N PRO A 667 17.23 -34.01 35.39
CA PRO A 667 17.84 -35.32 35.23
C PRO A 667 16.85 -36.40 34.83
N ASP A 668 15.71 -36.49 35.47
CA ASP A 668 14.67 -37.45 35.14
C ASP A 668 14.09 -37.16 33.76
N TYR A 669 13.83 -35.90 33.44
CA TYR A 669 13.34 -35.50 32.11
C TYR A 669 14.32 -35.92 31.01
N TRP A 670 15.62 -35.65 31.21
CA TRP A 670 16.64 -36.01 30.23
C TRP A 670 16.76 -37.53 30.07
N ALA A 671 16.68 -38.26 31.16
CA ALA A 671 16.68 -39.72 31.12
C ALA A 671 15.48 -40.28 30.34
N ASN A 672 14.29 -39.68 30.54
CA ASN A 672 13.08 -40.03 29.79
C ASN A 672 13.23 -39.72 28.28
N VAL A 673 13.81 -38.60 27.94
CA VAL A 673 14.09 -38.23 26.52
C VAL A 673 15.04 -39.27 25.88
N LEU A 674 16.11 -39.63 26.55
CA LEU A 674 17.08 -40.62 26.04
C LEU A 674 16.47 -42.04 25.92
N ALA A 675 15.56 -42.38 26.81
CA ALA A 675 14.87 -43.67 26.80
C ALA A 675 13.67 -43.70 25.84
N GLY A 676 13.26 -42.56 25.25
CA GLY A 676 12.08 -42.47 24.39
C GLY A 676 10.78 -42.72 25.14
N VAL A 677 10.70 -42.33 26.41
CA VAL A 677 9.49 -42.53 27.25
C VAL A 677 8.37 -41.62 26.73
N ASP A 678 7.22 -42.21 26.41
CA ASP A 678 5.98 -41.48 26.21
C ASP A 678 5.33 -41.20 27.56
N ALA A 679 5.25 -39.93 27.92
CA ALA A 679 4.70 -39.47 29.18
C ALA A 679 3.21 -39.02 29.08
N VAL A 680 2.59 -39.22 27.92
CA VAL A 680 1.15 -38.98 27.73
C VAL A 680 0.41 -40.19 28.30
N THR A 681 -0.52 -39.94 29.23
CA THR A 681 -1.32 -40.96 29.92
C THR A 681 -2.81 -40.63 29.88
N GLU A 682 -3.65 -41.59 30.24
CA GLU A 682 -5.06 -41.27 30.51
C GLU A 682 -5.14 -40.31 31.71
N VAL A 683 -6.13 -39.42 31.65
CA VAL A 683 -6.39 -38.46 32.73
C VAL A 683 -6.63 -39.17 34.06
N PRO A 684 -5.92 -38.78 35.14
CA PRO A 684 -6.17 -39.31 36.47
C PRO A 684 -7.56 -38.94 36.95
N VAL A 685 -8.25 -39.89 37.61
CA VAL A 685 -9.65 -39.71 38.10
C VAL A 685 -9.78 -38.55 39.10
N ASP A 686 -8.75 -38.25 39.82
CA ASP A 686 -8.67 -37.10 40.76
C ASP A 686 -8.51 -35.76 40.06
N ARG A 687 -8.20 -35.74 38.77
CA ARG A 687 -8.25 -34.53 37.94
C ARG A 687 -9.65 -34.25 37.45
N TRP A 688 -10.21 -35.16 36.71
CA TRP A 688 -11.62 -35.20 36.31
C TRP A 688 -11.99 -36.65 35.89
N ASP A 689 -13.24 -37.03 36.13
CA ASP A 689 -13.72 -38.39 35.84
C ASP A 689 -14.25 -38.48 34.39
N PRO A 690 -13.56 -39.20 33.49
CA PRO A 690 -14.01 -39.38 32.12
C PRO A 690 -15.38 -40.03 31.99
N ALA A 691 -15.80 -40.83 32.99
CA ALA A 691 -17.11 -41.46 32.98
C ALA A 691 -18.26 -40.46 33.23
N VAL A 692 -18.00 -39.35 33.93
CA VAL A 692 -18.93 -38.26 34.18
C VAL A 692 -19.11 -37.39 32.94
N TYR A 693 -18.02 -37.04 32.30
CA TYR A 693 -18.02 -36.08 31.18
C TYR A 693 -18.19 -36.73 29.81
N CYS A 694 -17.99 -38.07 29.70
CA CYS A 694 -18.15 -38.84 28.46
C CYS A 694 -17.37 -38.34 27.26
N GLU A 695 -16.24 -37.66 27.52
CA GLU A 695 -15.41 -37.09 26.45
C GLU A 695 -14.53 -38.17 25.79
N PRO A 696 -14.40 -38.15 24.43
CA PRO A 696 -13.53 -39.06 23.70
C PRO A 696 -12.05 -38.76 23.89
N ALA A 697 -11.66 -37.48 24.07
CA ALA A 697 -10.31 -37.04 24.36
C ALA A 697 -10.07 -37.12 25.88
N LYS A 698 -9.13 -37.94 26.30
CA LYS A 698 -8.79 -38.18 27.71
C LYS A 698 -7.31 -38.44 27.94
N TRP A 699 -6.47 -38.05 26.99
CA TRP A 699 -5.05 -38.29 27.05
C TRP A 699 -4.31 -36.98 27.21
N GLY A 700 -3.39 -36.86 28.14
CA GLY A 700 -2.62 -35.67 28.43
C GLY A 700 -1.32 -35.96 29.16
N GLY A 701 -0.51 -34.92 29.28
CA GLY A 701 0.73 -34.95 30.06
C GLY A 701 0.47 -34.43 31.48
N PHE A 702 0.59 -35.29 32.48
CA PHE A 702 0.29 -34.96 33.88
C PHE A 702 1.59 -34.93 34.70
N LEU A 703 1.75 -33.86 35.52
CA LEU A 703 2.90 -33.71 36.42
C LEU A 703 2.82 -34.71 37.57
N PRO A 704 3.94 -35.22 38.04
CA PRO A 704 3.98 -35.95 39.32
C PRO A 704 3.70 -35.03 40.51
N ASP A 705 3.44 -35.59 41.65
CA ASP A 705 3.27 -34.84 42.90
C ASP A 705 4.58 -34.11 43.24
N ILE A 706 4.55 -32.79 43.32
CA ILE A 706 5.67 -31.96 43.67
C ILE A 706 5.49 -31.43 45.08
N PRO A 707 6.36 -31.85 46.04
CA PRO A 707 6.31 -31.31 47.40
C PRO A 707 6.60 -29.82 47.45
N PHE A 708 5.80 -29.06 48.18
CA PHE A 708 5.97 -27.61 48.34
C PHE A 708 6.02 -27.25 49.84
N ASP A 709 7.16 -26.68 50.29
CA ASP A 709 7.30 -26.18 51.64
C ASP A 709 6.86 -24.69 51.73
N ALA A 710 5.61 -24.45 52.07
CA ALA A 710 5.05 -23.12 52.18
C ALA A 710 5.79 -22.24 53.21
N LEU A 711 6.24 -22.84 54.31
CA LEU A 711 6.94 -22.12 55.39
C LEU A 711 8.32 -21.63 54.97
N ALA A 712 9.04 -22.41 54.17
CA ALA A 712 10.35 -21.99 53.61
C ALA A 712 10.24 -20.73 52.79
N TYR A 713 9.10 -20.50 52.15
CA TYR A 713 8.81 -19.28 51.35
C TYR A 713 8.02 -18.22 52.15
N GLY A 714 7.81 -18.41 53.45
CA GLY A 714 7.01 -17.47 54.28
C GLY A 714 5.55 -17.36 53.88
N ILE A 715 4.98 -18.38 53.25
CA ILE A 715 3.56 -18.45 52.87
C ILE A 715 2.79 -19.16 54.00
N PRO A 716 1.73 -18.55 54.57
CA PRO A 716 0.90 -19.22 55.56
C PRO A 716 0.23 -20.45 54.95
N PRO A 717 0.30 -21.65 55.60
CA PRO A 717 -0.36 -22.86 55.07
C PRO A 717 -1.86 -22.65 54.79
N ALA A 718 -2.53 -21.80 55.54
CA ALA A 718 -3.95 -21.48 55.34
C ALA A 718 -4.22 -20.74 54.00
N ALA A 719 -3.23 -20.03 53.44
CA ALA A 719 -3.35 -19.32 52.17
C ALA A 719 -3.25 -20.24 50.94
N LEU A 720 -2.64 -21.45 51.12
CA LEU A 720 -2.33 -22.35 49.97
C LEU A 720 -3.59 -22.67 49.14
N ALA A 721 -4.74 -22.93 49.78
CA ALA A 721 -5.97 -23.25 49.10
C ALA A 721 -6.55 -22.11 48.26
N SER A 722 -6.02 -20.90 48.45
CA SER A 722 -6.43 -19.69 47.72
C SER A 722 -5.44 -19.26 46.64
N ILE A 723 -4.36 -20.00 46.42
CA ILE A 723 -3.28 -19.69 45.49
C ILE A 723 -3.24 -20.74 44.40
N GLU A 724 -3.26 -20.30 43.16
CA GLU A 724 -3.13 -21.17 41.98
C GLU A 724 -1.84 -22.01 42.05
N PRO A 725 -1.94 -23.31 41.79
CA PRO A 725 -0.77 -24.19 41.79
C PRO A 725 0.40 -23.70 40.92
N VAL A 726 0.12 -23.04 39.79
CA VAL A 726 1.15 -22.49 38.90
C VAL A 726 2.01 -21.45 39.62
N GLN A 727 1.44 -20.62 40.51
CA GLN A 727 2.22 -19.62 41.25
C GLN A 727 3.18 -20.25 42.24
N LEU A 728 2.80 -21.39 42.85
CA LEU A 728 3.58 -22.13 43.83
C LEU A 728 4.68 -22.93 43.12
N LEU A 729 4.34 -23.63 42.04
CA LEU A 729 5.22 -24.44 41.26
C LEU A 729 6.31 -23.58 40.59
N ALA A 730 5.91 -22.44 39.98
CA ALA A 730 6.86 -21.52 39.37
C ALA A 730 7.86 -20.95 40.38
N LEU A 731 7.42 -20.66 41.61
CA LEU A 731 8.30 -20.21 42.68
C LEU A 731 9.31 -21.31 43.08
N GLU A 732 8.84 -22.53 43.23
CA GLU A 732 9.71 -23.69 43.58
C GLU A 732 10.75 -23.92 42.44
N VAL A 733 10.34 -23.96 41.20
CA VAL A 733 11.22 -24.18 40.06
C VAL A 733 12.19 -23.02 39.88
N ALA A 734 11.79 -21.77 40.11
CA ALA A 734 12.68 -20.61 40.09
C ALA A 734 13.76 -20.70 41.19
N ALA A 735 13.40 -21.13 42.40
CA ALA A 735 14.36 -21.36 43.48
C ALA A 735 15.35 -22.48 43.13
N ARG A 736 14.89 -23.57 42.52
CA ARG A 736 15.75 -24.66 42.03
C ARG A 736 16.70 -24.17 40.94
N ALA A 737 16.28 -23.33 40.05
CA ALA A 737 17.13 -22.76 38.99
C ALA A 737 18.23 -21.86 39.56
N LEU A 738 17.94 -21.06 40.58
CA LEU A 738 18.94 -20.30 41.32
C LEU A 738 19.89 -21.21 42.07
N GLY A 739 19.40 -22.32 42.62
CA GLY A 739 20.22 -23.36 43.27
C GLY A 739 21.18 -24.03 42.33
N ASP A 740 20.73 -24.42 41.14
CA ASP A 740 21.51 -25.00 40.06
C ASP A 740 22.60 -24.03 39.57
N ALA A 741 22.29 -22.73 39.50
CA ALA A 741 23.26 -21.67 39.20
C ALA A 741 24.29 -21.41 40.33
N GLY A 742 24.16 -22.08 41.48
CA GLY A 742 25.03 -21.89 42.65
C GLY A 742 24.71 -20.62 43.47
N TYR A 743 23.57 -19.96 43.22
CA TYR A 743 23.18 -18.74 43.92
C TYR A 743 22.39 -18.97 45.20
N ALA A 744 22.09 -20.20 45.54
CA ALA A 744 21.53 -20.51 46.85
C ALA A 744 22.41 -20.09 48.01
N GLN A 745 23.73 -20.09 47.79
CA GLN A 745 24.76 -19.78 48.83
C GLN A 745 25.69 -18.63 48.43
N ARG A 746 25.67 -18.18 47.17
CA ARG A 746 26.53 -17.13 46.65
C ARG A 746 25.75 -15.82 46.51
N ALA A 747 26.33 -14.72 46.95
CA ALA A 747 25.76 -13.41 46.74
C ALA A 747 25.68 -13.02 45.24
N PHE A 748 24.62 -12.35 44.86
CA PHE A 748 24.39 -11.80 43.55
C PHE A 748 23.60 -10.48 43.66
N ASP A 749 23.55 -9.73 42.60
CA ASP A 749 22.85 -8.44 42.55
C ASP A 749 21.31 -8.66 42.46
N ARG A 750 20.65 -8.76 43.60
CA ARG A 750 19.22 -8.98 43.71
C ARG A 750 18.41 -7.79 43.18
N ASP A 751 18.91 -6.58 43.41
CA ASP A 751 18.21 -5.35 43.02
C ASP A 751 18.11 -5.22 41.50
N ARG A 752 19.03 -5.82 40.74
CA ARG A 752 19.05 -5.86 39.29
C ARG A 752 18.78 -7.24 38.70
N THR A 753 18.12 -8.09 39.47
CA THR A 753 17.66 -9.40 38.98
C THR A 753 16.17 -9.32 38.71
N SER A 754 15.81 -9.51 37.44
CA SER A 754 14.42 -9.46 36.94
C SER A 754 13.79 -10.84 36.83
N VAL A 755 12.45 -10.87 36.80
CA VAL A 755 11.66 -12.09 36.60
C VAL A 755 10.70 -11.87 35.42
N ILE A 756 10.84 -12.67 34.37
CA ILE A 756 9.96 -12.63 33.20
C ILE A 756 9.42 -14.05 33.01
N PHE A 757 8.11 -14.21 33.17
CA PHE A 757 7.49 -15.53 33.19
C PHE A 757 6.36 -15.66 32.20
N GLY A 758 6.39 -16.70 31.36
CA GLY A 758 5.36 -17.03 30.39
C GLY A 758 4.27 -17.87 31.02
N ALA A 759 3.05 -17.38 31.07
CA ALA A 759 1.89 -18.13 31.54
C ALA A 759 0.58 -17.51 31.07
N GLU A 760 -0.40 -18.35 30.91
CA GLU A 760 -1.78 -17.97 30.60
C GLU A 760 -2.59 -17.70 31.89
N ALA A 761 -3.67 -16.91 31.75
CA ALA A 761 -4.66 -16.67 32.77
C ALA A 761 -5.87 -17.60 32.57
N GLY A 762 -6.74 -17.73 33.57
CA GLY A 762 -8.01 -18.49 33.42
C GLY A 762 -7.97 -19.91 33.95
N THR A 763 -7.20 -20.15 34.99
CA THR A 763 -6.96 -21.43 35.64
C THR A 763 -8.20 -21.95 36.37
N ASP A 764 -8.16 -23.20 36.81
CA ASP A 764 -9.28 -23.90 37.49
C ASP A 764 -9.79 -23.18 38.76
N LEU A 765 -8.88 -22.67 39.58
CA LEU A 765 -9.23 -21.91 40.78
C LEU A 765 -9.92 -20.58 40.43
N ALA A 766 -9.43 -19.88 39.39
CA ALA A 766 -10.04 -18.65 38.86
C ALA A 766 -11.45 -18.92 38.36
N ASN A 767 -11.64 -19.99 37.61
CA ASN A 767 -12.95 -20.43 37.11
C ASN A 767 -13.91 -20.79 38.26
N ALA A 768 -13.44 -21.52 39.30
CA ALA A 768 -14.23 -21.86 40.45
C ALA A 768 -14.64 -20.61 41.26
N TYR A 769 -13.74 -19.64 41.45
CA TYR A 769 -14.10 -18.36 42.07
C TYR A 769 -15.03 -17.53 41.19
N GLY A 770 -14.84 -17.52 39.91
CA GLY A 770 -15.76 -16.91 38.96
C GLY A 770 -17.16 -17.49 39.09
N PHE A 771 -17.25 -18.81 39.02
CA PHE A 771 -18.53 -19.53 39.19
C PHE A 771 -19.21 -19.20 40.52
N ARG A 772 -18.47 -19.28 41.64
CA ARG A 772 -18.99 -18.91 42.96
C ARG A 772 -19.52 -17.48 43.01
N SER A 773 -18.84 -16.55 42.39
CA SER A 773 -19.15 -15.12 42.43
C SER A 773 -20.33 -14.75 41.55
N PHE A 774 -20.44 -15.39 40.37
CA PHE A 774 -21.48 -15.07 39.39
C PHE A 774 -22.77 -15.89 39.59
N TYR A 775 -22.69 -17.08 40.16
CA TYR A 775 -23.88 -17.92 40.37
C TYR A 775 -25.04 -17.17 41.01
N PRO A 776 -24.85 -16.40 42.12
CA PRO A 776 -25.95 -15.68 42.76
C PRO A 776 -26.62 -14.64 41.87
N ALA A 777 -25.88 -14.03 40.94
CA ALA A 777 -26.41 -13.01 40.04
C ALA A 777 -27.36 -13.58 38.97
N TYR A 778 -27.19 -14.87 38.60
CA TYR A 778 -27.95 -15.48 37.52
C TYR A 778 -28.97 -16.53 38.02
N HIS A 779 -28.66 -17.18 39.14
CA HIS A 779 -29.41 -18.35 39.61
C HIS A 779 -29.95 -18.22 41.06
N GLY A 780 -29.69 -17.08 41.72
CA GLY A 780 -30.09 -16.87 43.13
C GLY A 780 -29.10 -17.48 44.12
N THR A 781 -29.54 -17.77 45.33
CA THR A 781 -28.68 -18.24 46.42
C THR A 781 -27.97 -19.54 46.04
N LEU A 782 -26.66 -19.59 46.31
CA LEU A 782 -25.84 -20.77 46.08
C LEU A 782 -26.33 -21.94 46.95
N PRO A 783 -26.65 -23.12 46.37
CA PRO A 783 -27.08 -24.29 47.16
C PRO A 783 -25.97 -24.71 48.14
N PRO A 784 -26.31 -25.14 49.37
CA PRO A 784 -25.34 -25.53 50.39
C PRO A 784 -24.38 -26.63 49.96
N GLU A 785 -24.84 -27.57 49.15
CA GLU A 785 -24.03 -28.65 48.61
C GLU A 785 -22.99 -28.16 47.64
N LEU A 786 -23.33 -27.20 46.81
CA LEU A 786 -22.41 -26.55 45.85
C LEU A 786 -21.47 -25.56 46.56
N ASP A 787 -21.97 -24.84 47.57
CA ASP A 787 -21.15 -23.97 48.43
C ASP A 787 -20.03 -24.73 49.15
N ALA A 788 -20.33 -25.98 49.58
CA ALA A 788 -19.33 -26.85 50.23
C ALA A 788 -18.23 -27.35 49.27
N GLN A 789 -18.51 -27.46 47.98
CA GLN A 789 -17.57 -27.94 46.96
C GLN A 789 -16.70 -26.82 46.37
N LEU A 790 -17.17 -25.60 46.37
CA LEU A 790 -16.44 -24.48 45.77
C LEU A 790 -15.48 -23.84 46.79
N PRO A 791 -14.31 -23.33 46.30
CA PRO A 791 -13.34 -22.67 47.17
C PRO A 791 -13.96 -21.40 47.80
N LYS A 792 -13.68 -21.18 49.06
CA LYS A 792 -14.16 -19.99 49.79
C LYS A 792 -13.36 -18.76 49.41
N LEU A 793 -14.06 -17.62 49.29
CA LEU A 793 -13.37 -16.35 49.07
C LEU A 793 -12.66 -15.90 50.35
N THR A 794 -11.35 -15.62 50.21
CA THR A 794 -10.49 -15.14 51.27
C THR A 794 -9.77 -13.86 50.78
N GLU A 795 -9.02 -13.24 51.66
CA GLU A 795 -8.16 -12.08 51.28
C GLU A 795 -7.09 -12.45 50.24
N ASP A 796 -6.69 -13.73 50.18
CA ASP A 796 -5.68 -14.23 49.22
C ASP A 796 -6.32 -14.67 47.89
N SER A 797 -7.64 -14.75 47.77
CA SER A 797 -8.31 -15.29 46.58
C SER A 797 -8.03 -14.45 45.34
N PHE A 798 -8.06 -13.13 45.43
CA PHE A 798 -7.80 -12.24 44.25
C PHE A 798 -6.35 -12.30 43.78
N PRO A 799 -5.34 -12.06 44.64
CA PRO A 799 -3.95 -12.18 44.22
C PRO A 799 -3.57 -13.64 43.88
N GLY A 800 -4.28 -14.62 44.48
CA GLY A 800 -4.02 -16.03 44.23
C GLY A 800 -4.30 -16.51 42.79
N VAL A 801 -5.15 -15.80 42.03
CA VAL A 801 -5.55 -16.21 40.67
C VAL A 801 -5.03 -15.27 39.56
N LEU A 802 -4.28 -14.22 39.89
CA LEU A 802 -3.77 -13.30 38.92
C LEU A 802 -2.49 -13.83 38.24
N ALA A 803 -2.45 -13.89 36.93
CA ALA A 803 -1.29 -14.37 36.17
C ALA A 803 -0.01 -13.52 36.42
N ASN A 804 -0.13 -12.20 36.52
CA ASN A 804 1.01 -11.33 36.83
C ASN A 804 1.60 -11.58 38.24
N VAL A 805 0.86 -12.18 39.16
CA VAL A 805 1.35 -12.50 40.48
C VAL A 805 2.30 -13.70 40.43
N ILE A 806 2.34 -14.50 39.37
CA ILE A 806 3.35 -15.56 39.20
C ILE A 806 4.76 -14.95 39.29
N ALA A 807 5.08 -14.02 38.41
CA ALA A 807 6.36 -13.31 38.40
C ALA A 807 6.57 -12.48 39.67
N GLY A 808 5.49 -11.78 40.12
CA GLY A 808 5.53 -10.97 41.35
C GLY A 808 5.79 -11.81 42.61
N ARG A 809 5.23 -13.03 42.71
CA ARG A 809 5.48 -13.93 43.87
C ARG A 809 6.92 -14.45 43.86
N ILE A 810 7.46 -14.83 42.70
CA ILE A 810 8.86 -15.20 42.56
C ILE A 810 9.75 -14.05 43.04
N ALA A 811 9.57 -12.86 42.49
CA ALA A 811 10.35 -11.68 42.83
C ALA A 811 10.28 -11.35 44.34
N ASN A 812 9.05 -11.35 44.91
CA ASN A 812 8.81 -11.03 46.29
C ASN A 812 9.41 -12.07 47.25
N ARG A 813 9.23 -13.38 46.97
CA ARG A 813 9.66 -14.44 47.90
C ARG A 813 11.13 -14.77 47.79
N LEU A 814 11.76 -14.47 46.68
CA LEU A 814 13.19 -14.62 46.47
C LEU A 814 13.97 -13.31 46.64
N ASP A 815 13.30 -12.24 47.09
CA ASP A 815 13.89 -10.91 47.35
C ASP A 815 14.66 -10.38 46.13
N LEU A 816 13.95 -10.26 44.98
CA LEU A 816 14.47 -9.77 43.72
C LEU A 816 13.89 -8.38 43.37
N GLY A 817 14.76 -7.40 43.14
CA GLY A 817 14.39 -5.99 43.01
C GLY A 817 14.27 -5.50 41.54
N GLY A 818 14.57 -6.30 40.55
CA GLY A 818 14.43 -5.98 39.14
C GLY A 818 12.97 -5.97 38.66
N ALA A 819 12.78 -5.72 37.37
CA ALA A 819 11.45 -5.78 36.74
C ALA A 819 10.85 -7.21 36.92
N ASN A 820 9.54 -7.27 37.20
CA ASN A 820 8.83 -8.53 37.22
C ASN A 820 7.50 -8.42 36.52
N TYR A 821 7.27 -9.30 35.55
CA TYR A 821 6.02 -9.35 34.79
C TYR A 821 5.80 -10.72 34.15
N THR A 822 4.55 -10.99 33.83
CA THR A 822 4.16 -12.19 33.11
C THR A 822 3.85 -11.83 31.66
N VAL A 823 4.20 -12.69 30.72
CA VAL A 823 3.92 -12.56 29.29
C VAL A 823 3.06 -13.74 28.85
N ASP A 824 2.06 -13.43 28.05
CA ASP A 824 1.22 -14.42 27.40
C ASP A 824 1.36 -14.28 25.88
N ALA A 825 1.81 -15.36 25.25
CA ALA A 825 1.94 -15.54 23.80
C ALA A 825 1.47 -16.97 23.44
N ALA A 826 0.48 -17.47 24.15
CA ALA A 826 -0.03 -18.84 24.05
C ALA A 826 1.12 -19.88 24.14
N CYS A 827 1.17 -20.87 23.24
CA CYS A 827 2.21 -21.91 23.23
C CYS A 827 3.65 -21.36 23.17
N ALA A 828 3.85 -20.10 22.72
CA ALA A 828 5.15 -19.46 22.62
C ALA A 828 5.57 -18.65 23.87
N SER A 829 4.78 -18.62 24.95
CA SER A 829 4.99 -17.76 26.11
C SER A 829 6.35 -17.92 26.76
N ALA A 830 6.86 -19.15 26.91
CA ALA A 830 8.18 -19.40 27.47
C ALA A 830 9.32 -18.85 26.60
N LEU A 831 9.21 -19.00 25.26
CA LEU A 831 10.20 -18.44 24.32
C LEU A 831 10.12 -16.90 24.27
N ALA A 832 8.92 -16.33 24.34
CA ALA A 832 8.72 -14.88 24.46
C ALA A 832 9.37 -14.31 25.74
N ALA A 833 9.24 -15.01 26.86
CA ALA A 833 9.90 -14.64 28.11
C ALA A 833 11.44 -14.64 27.99
N ILE A 834 12.02 -15.60 27.29
CA ILE A 834 13.46 -15.68 27.03
C ILE A 834 13.92 -14.53 26.13
N ASP A 835 13.16 -14.21 25.04
CA ASP A 835 13.46 -13.08 24.17
C ASP A 835 13.45 -11.74 24.92
N LEU A 836 12.45 -11.54 25.76
CA LEU A 836 12.33 -10.35 26.60
C LEU A 836 13.47 -10.28 27.64
N ALA A 837 13.84 -11.41 28.24
CA ALA A 837 14.99 -11.48 29.14
C ALA A 837 16.30 -11.06 28.45
N CYS A 838 16.54 -11.54 27.24
CA CYS A 838 17.68 -11.13 26.43
C CYS A 838 17.66 -9.60 26.15
N LYS A 839 16.49 -9.03 25.90
CA LYS A 839 16.32 -7.57 25.67
C LYS A 839 16.63 -6.77 26.95
N GLU A 840 16.17 -7.22 28.12
CA GLU A 840 16.46 -6.58 29.40
C GLU A 840 17.98 -6.61 29.73
N LEU A 841 18.64 -7.75 29.52
CA LEU A 841 20.08 -7.87 29.71
C LEU A 841 20.86 -6.98 28.75
N ARG A 842 20.46 -6.92 27.48
CA ARG A 842 21.07 -6.07 26.46
C ARG A 842 20.88 -4.58 26.74
N ALA A 843 19.73 -4.20 27.25
CA ALA A 843 19.42 -2.81 27.67
C ALA A 843 20.22 -2.38 28.90
N GLY A 844 20.83 -3.35 29.60
CA GLY A 844 21.59 -3.11 30.85
C GLY A 844 20.68 -2.74 32.04
N THR A 845 19.37 -2.94 31.93
CA THR A 845 18.39 -2.73 33.02
C THR A 845 18.54 -3.83 34.08
N SER A 846 18.91 -5.04 33.65
CA SER A 846 19.13 -6.18 34.52
C SER A 846 20.53 -6.74 34.35
N THR A 847 21.08 -7.33 35.41
CA THR A 847 22.34 -8.10 35.37
C THR A 847 22.09 -9.60 35.32
N MET A 848 20.91 -10.02 35.76
CA MET A 848 20.43 -11.40 35.67
C MET A 848 18.90 -11.38 35.46
N VAL A 849 18.38 -12.40 34.77
CA VAL A 849 16.95 -12.57 34.61
C VAL A 849 16.56 -14.03 34.82
N LEU A 850 15.58 -14.27 35.68
CA LEU A 850 14.86 -15.52 35.73
C LEU A 850 13.79 -15.50 34.63
N ALA A 851 13.99 -16.31 33.60
CA ALA A 851 13.05 -16.44 32.48
C ALA A 851 12.55 -17.87 32.37
N GLY A 852 11.26 -18.04 32.20
CA GLY A 852 10.65 -19.35 32.06
C GLY A 852 9.19 -19.27 31.67
N GLY A 853 8.53 -20.42 31.73
CA GLY A 853 7.09 -20.51 31.50
C GLY A 853 6.51 -21.76 32.16
N ALA A 854 5.20 -21.72 32.38
CA ALA A 854 4.44 -22.84 32.87
C ALA A 854 3.10 -22.96 32.18
N ASP A 855 2.68 -24.20 31.97
CA ASP A 855 1.37 -24.58 31.52
C ASP A 855 0.88 -25.74 32.41
N LEU A 856 -0.22 -25.53 33.12
CA LEU A 856 -0.89 -26.52 33.97
C LEU A 856 -2.31 -26.80 33.50
N HIS A 857 -2.67 -26.38 32.32
CA HIS A 857 -4.01 -26.59 31.75
C HIS A 857 -4.21 -28.06 31.35
N ASN A 858 -4.98 -28.77 32.11
CA ASN A 858 -5.39 -30.15 31.85
C ASN A 858 -6.73 -30.40 32.54
N SER A 859 -7.60 -29.40 32.53
CA SER A 859 -8.96 -29.52 33.04
C SER A 859 -9.94 -29.87 31.92
N ILE A 860 -11.17 -30.19 32.27
CA ILE A 860 -12.17 -30.68 31.31
C ILE A 860 -12.44 -29.70 30.16
N HIS A 861 -12.26 -28.40 30.37
CA HIS A 861 -12.48 -27.39 29.30
C HIS A 861 -11.31 -27.30 28.31
N ASP A 862 -10.17 -27.93 28.57
CA ASP A 862 -9.02 -27.99 27.69
C ASP A 862 -9.11 -29.16 26.69
N TYR A 863 -10.05 -30.05 26.88
CA TYR A 863 -10.34 -31.23 26.05
C TYR A 863 -11.62 -31.07 25.27
#